data_3233b4cde7ae9682c721260fa1902fd5
#
_entry.id   3233b4cde7ae9682c721260fa1902fd5
#
_cell.length_a   1.000
_cell.length_b   1.000
_cell.length_c   1.000
_cell.angle_alpha   90.00
_cell.angle_beta   90.00
_cell.angle_gamma   90.00
#
_symmetry.space_group_name_H-M   'P 1'
#
loop_
_entity.id
_entity.type
_entity.pdbx_description
1 polymer ?
#
loop_
_entity_poly.entity_id
_entity_poly.type
_entity_poly.pdbx_seq_one_letter_code
_entity_poly.pdbx_strand_id
1 'polypeptide(L)'
;MKKYRIILAVLALAFSASCTDYLEVVPDNIATIDNAFTSRNTAEKFLFTCYSYMTSHASVYEQAFTIADEFMVPYPQATNTFYNDPYEIIGRGNQNVVDPSLNYWDGAKGGKAMFQALRDCNIFLEKVDNVPALDVSEKKRWIAEVKFLKAYYHYWLLRMYGPIPLIKVNLPVSASVEEVQVKRQPVDDCFDYIVSLLDEACADLPVKLPKLTTEMGRATQPIALSVKAKVLVEAASPLFNGNEDYLNFKDNDGIPYFNPTKDLAKWEKAATACKTAIAMCDSAGFKLYKYSPNSNDRINDELTVQMSIRNSVAENNFNLNKEVIWANTNNLSGHIQMLSTPTLDAKFTSNEGHRLVLAPPLNVAEMFYSSHGVPIEEDEEWVSMGKYTNRYRLKTATSEYKYNIKEGEQTATLNFDREVRFYANLSFDRNLWYGIGKYDMEDQWVIRARVGEPAGKRGMSLYSATGYFCKKLANYQNNLLEGNAAGYIIVDYPWPVIRLADLYLLYSETLNEAYGPSSEVYKWIDLVRERAGLEDVQNSWKKYAIPSRKSKPDTQDGLREIIQRERLIELANEGHRYWEIRRWKKAKEMWHNRPILGWDIEQSEAEPYYRVKTIFTPQFTTKNYFWPIKEYDLSVNPNLDQNPGW
;
A
#
# COMPACT_ATOMS: atom_id res chain seq x y z
N MET A 1 -44.60 -1.28 75.37
CA MET A 1 -43.88 -0.50 74.33
C MET A 1 -42.37 -0.80 74.23
N LYS A 2 -41.66 -1.08 75.33
CA LYS A 2 -40.20 -1.40 75.23
C LYS A 2 -39.89 -2.71 74.51
N LYS A 3 -40.74 -3.77 74.62
CA LYS A 3 -40.51 -5.04 73.90
C LYS A 3 -40.62 -4.95 72.33
N TYR A 4 -41.47 -4.10 71.80
CA TYR A 4 -41.59 -3.89 70.38
C TYR A 4 -40.45 -3.07 69.73
N ARG A 5 -39.80 -2.20 70.54
CA ARG A 5 -38.63 -1.43 70.07
C ARG A 5 -37.36 -2.32 70.03
N ILE A 6 -37.26 -3.33 70.84
CA ILE A 6 -36.17 -4.29 70.79
C ILE A 6 -36.32 -5.24 69.59
N ILE A 7 -37.55 -5.68 69.29
CA ILE A 7 -37.85 -6.52 68.11
C ILE A 7 -37.57 -5.75 66.82
N LEU A 8 -37.93 -4.44 66.74
CA LEU A 8 -37.67 -3.62 65.64
C LEU A 8 -36.15 -3.34 65.43
N ALA A 9 -35.41 -3.19 66.52
CA ALA A 9 -33.95 -2.99 66.43
C ALA A 9 -33.23 -4.29 66.01
N VAL A 10 -33.69 -5.46 66.43
CA VAL A 10 -33.12 -6.75 66.02
C VAL A 10 -33.47 -7.05 64.53
N LEU A 11 -34.67 -6.70 64.06
CA LEU A 11 -35.04 -6.80 62.67
C LEU A 11 -34.19 -5.84 61.78
N ALA A 12 -33.94 -4.61 62.25
CA ALA A 12 -33.12 -3.64 61.53
C ALA A 12 -31.64 -4.06 61.41
N LEU A 13 -31.11 -4.73 62.44
CA LEU A 13 -29.75 -5.31 62.43
C LEU A 13 -29.65 -6.56 61.52
N ALA A 14 -30.74 -7.34 61.42
CA ALA A 14 -30.77 -8.51 60.51
C ALA A 14 -30.82 -8.12 59.02
N PHE A 15 -31.35 -6.92 58.69
CA PHE A 15 -31.34 -6.38 57.31
C PHE A 15 -30.02 -5.73 56.89
N SER A 16 -29.13 -5.41 57.86
CA SER A 16 -27.81 -4.86 57.55
C SER A 16 -26.72 -5.93 57.29
N ALA A 17 -27.01 -7.20 57.48
CA ALA A 17 -26.17 -8.32 57.09
C ALA A 17 -26.53 -8.86 55.70
N SER A 18 -26.87 -7.95 54.77
CA SER A 18 -27.08 -8.30 53.33
C SER A 18 -25.74 -8.49 52.66
N CYS A 19 -25.56 -9.67 52.13
CA CYS A 19 -24.42 -10.19 51.41
C CYS A 19 -23.72 -9.16 50.54
N THR A 20 -22.51 -8.77 50.87
CA THR A 20 -21.59 -8.07 49.99
C THR A 20 -21.10 -8.97 48.84
N ASP A 21 -21.18 -10.28 48.98
CA ASP A 21 -20.71 -11.25 47.99
C ASP A 21 -21.67 -11.49 46.81
N TYR A 22 -22.91 -10.98 46.87
CA TYR A 22 -23.87 -11.22 45.77
C TYR A 22 -23.61 -10.35 44.52
N LEU A 23 -22.86 -9.28 44.63
CA LEU A 23 -22.51 -8.37 43.51
C LEU A 23 -21.21 -8.75 42.85
N GLU A 24 -20.42 -9.69 43.36
CA GLU A 24 -19.17 -10.17 42.77
C GLU A 24 -19.30 -11.49 42.00
N VAL A 25 -20.45 -12.10 41.95
CA VAL A 25 -20.71 -13.29 41.14
C VAL A 25 -20.86 -12.83 39.68
N VAL A 26 -19.78 -12.80 38.97
CA VAL A 26 -19.81 -12.75 37.50
C VAL A 26 -20.61 -13.97 37.06
N PRO A 27 -21.74 -13.83 36.35
CA PRO A 27 -22.49 -14.99 35.85
C PRO A 27 -21.57 -15.91 35.08
N ASP A 28 -21.58 -17.20 35.32
CA ASP A 28 -20.76 -18.23 34.66
C ASP A 28 -20.86 -18.20 33.12
N ASN A 29 -21.83 -17.49 32.58
CA ASN A 29 -22.06 -17.32 31.12
C ASN A 29 -21.46 -16.03 30.53
N ILE A 30 -20.80 -15.17 31.29
CA ILE A 30 -20.11 -14.02 30.75
C ILE A 30 -18.71 -14.48 30.32
N ALA A 31 -18.48 -14.55 29.02
CA ALA A 31 -17.17 -14.86 28.48
C ALA A 31 -16.15 -13.79 28.90
N THR A 32 -15.23 -14.15 29.81
CA THR A 32 -14.10 -13.30 30.17
C THR A 32 -12.94 -13.53 29.20
N ILE A 33 -11.98 -12.63 29.23
CA ILE A 33 -10.78 -12.76 28.39
C ILE A 33 -9.98 -14.04 28.70
N ASP A 34 -10.09 -14.55 29.97
CA ASP A 34 -9.43 -15.79 30.38
C ASP A 34 -10.01 -17.02 29.66
N ASN A 35 -11.30 -16.98 29.31
CA ASN A 35 -11.94 -18.06 28.54
C ASN A 35 -11.30 -18.27 27.16
N ALA A 36 -10.66 -17.23 26.61
CA ALA A 36 -9.94 -17.35 25.34
C ALA A 36 -8.67 -18.23 25.44
N PHE A 37 -8.14 -18.45 26.64
CA PHE A 37 -6.91 -19.20 26.88
C PHE A 37 -7.14 -20.53 27.61
N THR A 38 -8.39 -21.02 27.65
CA THR A 38 -8.75 -22.29 28.27
C THR A 38 -8.49 -23.52 27.39
N SER A 39 -8.29 -23.30 26.09
CA SER A 39 -7.97 -24.38 25.14
C SER A 39 -7.14 -23.87 23.97
N ARG A 40 -6.47 -24.80 23.27
CA ARG A 40 -5.73 -24.47 22.02
C ARG A 40 -6.62 -23.75 21.00
N ASN A 41 -7.85 -24.24 20.76
CA ASN A 41 -8.74 -23.70 19.73
C ASN A 41 -9.20 -22.27 20.05
N THR A 42 -9.47 -21.96 21.33
CA THR A 42 -9.87 -20.62 21.74
C THR A 42 -8.69 -19.65 21.67
N ALA A 43 -7.49 -20.10 22.04
CA ALA A 43 -6.27 -19.31 21.92
C ALA A 43 -5.88 -19.02 20.45
N GLU A 44 -6.08 -20.00 19.56
CA GLU A 44 -5.89 -19.78 18.13
C GLU A 44 -6.87 -18.73 17.56
N LYS A 45 -8.12 -18.75 17.98
CA LYS A 45 -9.07 -17.69 17.62
C LYS A 45 -8.62 -16.31 18.09
N PHE A 46 -8.05 -16.22 19.30
CA PHE A 46 -7.52 -14.97 19.81
C PHE A 46 -6.26 -14.52 19.05
N LEU A 47 -5.39 -15.46 18.62
CA LEU A 47 -4.31 -15.14 17.69
C LEU A 47 -4.84 -14.50 16.40
N PHE A 48 -5.92 -15.04 15.82
CA PHE A 48 -6.54 -14.43 14.66
C PHE A 48 -7.22 -13.09 14.94
N THR A 49 -7.67 -12.84 16.17
CA THR A 49 -8.07 -11.49 16.59
C THR A 49 -6.89 -10.53 16.48
N CYS A 50 -5.69 -10.92 16.93
CA CYS A 50 -4.49 -10.08 16.72
C CYS A 50 -4.21 -9.79 15.23
N TYR A 51 -4.42 -10.74 14.32
CA TYR A 51 -4.29 -10.54 12.87
C TYR A 51 -5.39 -9.64 12.27
N SER A 52 -6.59 -9.57 12.86
CA SER A 52 -7.75 -8.85 12.29
C SER A 52 -7.58 -7.33 12.20
N TYR A 53 -6.61 -6.80 12.92
CA TYR A 53 -6.26 -5.37 12.89
C TYR A 53 -5.35 -5.00 11.71
N MET A 54 -4.89 -5.96 10.91
CA MET A 54 -4.18 -5.65 9.67
C MET A 54 -5.05 -4.76 8.77
N THR A 55 -4.40 -3.82 8.09
CA THR A 55 -5.10 -2.91 7.17
C THR A 55 -5.74 -3.70 6.03
N SER A 56 -6.88 -3.20 5.55
CA SER A 56 -7.58 -3.80 4.41
C SER A 56 -6.89 -3.39 3.13
N HIS A 57 -5.91 -4.17 2.69
CA HIS A 57 -5.23 -3.94 1.42
C HIS A 57 -6.17 -4.13 0.21
N ALA A 58 -5.79 -3.60 -0.93
CA ALA A 58 -6.59 -3.57 -2.16
C ALA A 58 -7.92 -2.85 -1.98
N SER A 59 -7.98 -1.85 -1.13
CA SER A 59 -9.19 -1.08 -0.83
C SER A 59 -9.02 0.38 -1.23
N VAL A 60 -10.06 0.97 -1.78
CA VAL A 60 -10.11 2.42 -1.99
C VAL A 60 -10.04 3.20 -0.68
N TYR A 61 -10.39 2.55 0.42
CA TYR A 61 -10.25 3.12 1.78
C TYR A 61 -8.83 3.05 2.31
N GLU A 62 -7.92 2.37 1.61
CA GLU A 62 -6.52 2.46 1.95
C GLU A 62 -5.94 3.77 1.44
N GLN A 63 -5.33 4.54 2.33
CA GLN A 63 -4.78 5.85 2.05
C GLN A 63 -3.76 5.88 0.91
N ALA A 64 -3.10 4.76 0.65
CA ALA A 64 -2.09 4.66 -0.38
C ALA A 64 -2.63 4.76 -1.81
N PHE A 65 -3.91 4.45 -2.05
CA PHE A 65 -4.47 4.41 -3.40
C PHE A 65 -4.99 5.77 -3.90
N THR A 66 -5.73 6.48 -3.09
CA THR A 66 -6.55 7.63 -3.55
C THR A 66 -6.24 8.96 -2.87
N ILE A 67 -5.36 8.97 -1.86
CA ILE A 67 -4.91 10.20 -1.19
C ILE A 67 -3.81 10.91 -2.00
N ALA A 68 -3.03 10.16 -2.76
CA ALA A 68 -1.96 10.67 -3.61
C ALA A 68 -2.45 10.93 -5.05
N ASP A 69 -1.50 11.14 -5.93
CA ASP A 69 -1.69 11.37 -7.36
C ASP A 69 -1.63 10.07 -8.20
N GLU A 70 -1.79 8.90 -7.59
CA GLU A 70 -1.72 7.62 -8.31
C GLU A 70 -3.05 7.24 -8.98
N PHE A 71 -4.16 7.56 -8.32
CA PHE A 71 -5.50 7.38 -8.87
C PHE A 71 -6.38 8.60 -8.61
N MET A 72 -7.18 8.94 -9.60
CA MET A 72 -8.29 9.89 -9.46
C MET A 72 -9.61 9.15 -9.56
N VAL A 73 -10.56 9.55 -8.73
CA VAL A 73 -11.95 9.09 -8.80
C VAL A 73 -12.85 10.24 -9.23
N PRO A 74 -14.01 9.98 -9.83
CA PRO A 74 -14.97 11.04 -10.19
C PRO A 74 -15.37 11.90 -8.99
N TYR A 75 -15.42 13.23 -9.16
CA TYR A 75 -15.82 14.19 -8.14
C TYR A 75 -16.60 15.39 -8.74
N PRO A 76 -17.59 15.98 -8.06
CA PRO A 76 -18.24 15.47 -6.85
C PRO A 76 -19.01 14.20 -7.16
N GLN A 77 -19.02 13.28 -6.22
CA GLN A 77 -19.77 12.05 -6.40
C GLN A 77 -21.25 12.29 -6.16
N ALA A 78 -22.07 11.98 -7.15
CA ALA A 78 -23.50 11.97 -6.97
C ALA A 78 -23.89 10.83 -6.03
N THR A 79 -24.20 11.17 -4.79
CA THR A 79 -25.06 10.45 -3.84
C THR A 79 -24.86 8.94 -3.64
N ASN A 80 -23.82 8.30 -4.12
CA ASN A 80 -23.66 6.89 -3.92
C ASN A 80 -22.50 6.57 -2.98
N THR A 81 -22.84 5.94 -1.88
CA THR A 81 -22.12 5.60 -0.66
C THR A 81 -20.80 4.85 -0.80
N PHE A 82 -20.30 4.57 -2.02
CA PHE A 82 -19.02 3.91 -2.24
C PHE A 82 -17.81 4.79 -1.99
N TYR A 83 -17.99 6.10 -1.94
CA TYR A 83 -16.89 7.05 -2.09
C TYR A 83 -17.02 8.30 -1.22
N ASN A 84 -17.92 8.36 -0.27
CA ASN A 84 -18.00 9.44 0.73
C ASN A 84 -16.88 9.27 1.75
N ASP A 85 -15.59 9.47 1.30
CA ASP A 85 -14.70 8.76 2.06
C ASP A 85 -13.51 9.49 2.51
N PRO A 86 -13.00 9.01 3.62
CA PRO A 86 -11.93 9.65 4.37
C PRO A 86 -10.72 10.02 3.49
N TYR A 87 -10.45 9.23 2.45
CA TYR A 87 -9.35 9.50 1.53
C TYR A 87 -9.57 10.77 0.69
N GLU A 88 -10.79 11.03 0.25
CA GLU A 88 -11.10 12.24 -0.51
C GLU A 88 -10.94 13.48 0.35
N ILE A 89 -11.37 13.41 1.61
CA ILE A 89 -11.17 14.48 2.59
C ILE A 89 -9.67 14.75 2.76
N ILE A 90 -8.86 13.70 2.93
CA ILE A 90 -7.41 13.83 3.13
C ILE A 90 -6.73 14.30 1.85
N GLY A 91 -7.02 13.67 0.71
CA GLY A 91 -6.43 14.00 -0.59
C GLY A 91 -6.72 15.43 -1.04
N ARG A 92 -7.84 16.00 -0.60
CA ARG A 92 -8.21 17.40 -0.84
C ARG A 92 -7.71 18.37 0.22
N GLY A 93 -6.94 17.90 1.21
CA GLY A 93 -6.38 18.74 2.27
C GLY A 93 -7.38 19.13 3.37
N ASN A 94 -8.53 18.45 3.44
CA ASN A 94 -9.61 18.74 4.41
C ASN A 94 -9.52 17.87 5.68
N GLN A 95 -8.40 17.18 5.92
CA GLN A 95 -8.15 16.48 7.20
C GLN A 95 -8.21 17.48 8.36
N ASN A 96 -8.75 17.07 9.51
CA ASN A 96 -8.95 17.95 10.67
C ASN A 96 -8.66 17.21 11.98
N VAL A 97 -8.56 17.96 13.08
CA VAL A 97 -8.23 17.46 14.43
C VAL A 97 -9.45 17.04 15.25
N VAL A 98 -10.64 17.55 14.92
CA VAL A 98 -11.87 17.27 15.68
C VAL A 98 -12.38 15.87 15.39
N ASP A 99 -12.42 15.52 14.12
CA ASP A 99 -12.92 14.21 13.63
C ASP A 99 -12.01 13.72 12.49
N PRO A 100 -10.79 13.24 12.81
CA PRO A 100 -9.83 12.83 11.80
C PRO A 100 -10.31 11.67 10.94
N SER A 101 -10.20 11.82 9.63
CA SER A 101 -10.51 10.77 8.68
C SER A 101 -9.43 9.69 8.69
N LEU A 102 -9.82 8.42 8.46
CA LEU A 102 -8.97 7.23 8.56
C LEU A 102 -8.16 7.23 9.87
N ASN A 103 -8.84 7.39 11.00
CA ASN A 103 -8.19 7.45 12.30
C ASN A 103 -7.67 6.07 12.72
N TYR A 104 -6.37 5.85 12.59
CA TYR A 104 -5.70 4.62 13.02
C TYR A 104 -5.29 4.64 14.49
N TRP A 105 -5.54 5.73 15.19
CA TRP A 105 -5.34 5.81 16.63
C TRP A 105 -6.45 5.07 17.40
N ASP A 106 -7.70 5.41 17.11
CA ASP A 106 -8.88 4.85 17.78
C ASP A 106 -9.76 3.94 16.89
N GLY A 107 -9.50 3.87 15.59
CA GLY A 107 -10.24 3.06 14.64
C GLY A 107 -11.45 3.75 14.01
N ALA A 108 -11.67 5.03 14.29
CA ALA A 108 -12.80 5.77 13.72
C ALA A 108 -12.60 6.11 12.23
N LYS A 109 -13.71 6.46 11.57
CA LYS A 109 -13.72 6.98 10.18
C LYS A 109 -12.95 6.13 9.17
N GLY A 110 -13.13 4.82 9.22
CA GLY A 110 -12.51 3.85 8.30
C GLY A 110 -11.08 3.42 8.69
N GLY A 111 -10.54 3.95 9.78
CA GLY A 111 -9.25 3.51 10.33
C GLY A 111 -9.30 2.13 10.98
N LYS A 112 -8.16 1.71 11.53
CA LYS A 112 -8.03 0.52 12.39
C LYS A 112 -7.55 0.95 13.77
N ALA A 113 -8.16 0.41 14.83
CA ALA A 113 -7.80 0.73 16.21
C ALA A 113 -6.45 0.12 16.60
N MET A 114 -5.34 0.77 16.22
CA MET A 114 -4.00 0.20 16.40
C MET A 114 -3.61 0.07 17.87
N PHE A 115 -4.02 1.00 18.75
CA PHE A 115 -3.76 0.85 20.18
C PHE A 115 -4.56 -0.30 20.80
N GLN A 116 -5.78 -0.57 20.33
CA GLN A 116 -6.53 -1.79 20.67
C GLN A 116 -5.79 -3.04 20.20
N ALA A 117 -5.25 -3.02 18.98
CA ALA A 117 -4.45 -4.12 18.44
C ALA A 117 -3.22 -4.41 19.32
N LEU A 118 -2.51 -3.37 19.74
CA LEU A 118 -1.36 -3.50 20.65
C LEU A 118 -1.74 -4.07 22.01
N ARG A 119 -2.89 -3.63 22.56
CA ARG A 119 -3.44 -4.18 23.80
C ARG A 119 -3.74 -5.68 23.65
N ASP A 120 -4.40 -6.09 22.58
CA ASP A 120 -4.75 -7.49 22.35
C ASP A 120 -3.51 -8.36 22.12
N CYS A 121 -2.49 -7.84 21.42
CA CYS A 121 -1.20 -8.49 21.31
C CYS A 121 -0.55 -8.71 22.71
N ASN A 122 -0.57 -7.72 23.57
CA ASN A 122 -0.04 -7.85 24.92
C ASN A 122 -0.83 -8.88 25.75
N ILE A 123 -2.17 -8.88 25.68
CA ILE A 123 -3.01 -9.88 26.34
C ILE A 123 -2.62 -11.31 25.90
N PHE A 124 -2.43 -11.49 24.58
CA PHE A 124 -2.00 -12.80 24.06
C PHE A 124 -0.66 -13.22 24.66
N LEU A 125 0.34 -12.33 24.63
CA LEU A 125 1.69 -12.60 25.15
C LEU A 125 1.70 -12.88 26.65
N GLU A 126 0.84 -12.23 27.45
CA GLU A 126 0.69 -12.42 28.89
C GLU A 126 0.02 -13.76 29.25
N LYS A 127 -0.92 -14.23 28.40
CA LYS A 127 -1.82 -15.34 28.76
C LYS A 127 -1.57 -16.66 28.03
N VAL A 128 -0.82 -16.65 26.94
CA VAL A 128 -0.61 -17.85 26.10
C VAL A 128 0.07 -18.99 26.85
N ASP A 129 0.87 -18.70 27.87
CA ASP A 129 1.51 -19.72 28.72
C ASP A 129 0.50 -20.52 29.57
N ASN A 130 -0.69 -20.00 29.82
CA ASN A 130 -1.75 -20.66 30.58
C ASN A 130 -2.56 -21.65 29.73
N VAL A 131 -2.34 -21.74 28.39
CA VAL A 131 -3.11 -22.63 27.52
C VAL A 131 -2.74 -24.09 27.78
N PRO A 132 -3.67 -24.95 28.27
CA PRO A 132 -3.38 -26.34 28.57
C PRO A 132 -2.98 -27.13 27.30
N ALA A 133 -1.96 -27.98 27.45
CA ALA A 133 -1.51 -28.95 26.45
C ALA A 133 -1.16 -28.32 25.05
N LEU A 134 -0.86 -27.03 24.99
CA LEU A 134 -0.35 -26.38 23.79
C LEU A 134 1.08 -26.87 23.54
N ASP A 135 1.34 -27.38 22.32
CA ASP A 135 2.68 -27.81 21.93
C ASP A 135 3.70 -26.66 22.04
N VAL A 136 4.88 -26.99 22.56
CA VAL A 136 5.93 -25.98 22.83
C VAL A 136 6.38 -25.26 21.55
N SER A 137 6.50 -25.98 20.44
CA SER A 137 6.92 -25.39 19.18
C SER A 137 5.83 -24.51 18.58
N GLU A 138 4.56 -24.92 18.67
CA GLU A 138 3.41 -24.13 18.27
C GLU A 138 3.27 -22.87 19.10
N LYS A 139 3.43 -22.98 20.45
CA LYS A 139 3.41 -21.82 21.35
C LYS A 139 4.50 -20.80 21.01
N LYS A 140 5.74 -21.24 20.80
CA LYS A 140 6.84 -20.36 20.40
C LYS A 140 6.53 -19.64 19.09
N ARG A 141 6.03 -20.38 18.09
CA ARG A 141 5.61 -19.80 16.82
C ARG A 141 4.52 -18.72 17.00
N TRP A 142 3.49 -18.99 17.80
CA TRP A 142 2.40 -18.04 18.02
C TRP A 142 2.87 -16.78 18.75
N ILE A 143 3.75 -16.92 19.74
CA ILE A 143 4.40 -15.79 20.41
C ILE A 143 5.19 -14.95 19.40
N ALA A 144 5.94 -15.60 18.51
CA ALA A 144 6.71 -14.92 17.47
C ALA A 144 5.80 -14.19 16.47
N GLU A 145 4.69 -14.81 16.05
CA GLU A 145 3.69 -14.15 15.18
C GLU A 145 3.08 -12.91 15.84
N VAL A 146 2.73 -12.98 17.14
CA VAL A 146 2.16 -11.82 17.85
C VAL A 146 3.20 -10.72 18.07
N LYS A 147 4.46 -11.06 18.32
CA LYS A 147 5.55 -10.07 18.38
C LYS A 147 5.74 -9.37 17.03
N PHE A 148 5.68 -10.13 15.93
CA PHE A 148 5.70 -9.58 14.58
C PHE A 148 4.53 -8.60 14.34
N LEU A 149 3.31 -8.98 14.68
CA LEU A 149 2.13 -8.12 14.54
C LEU A 149 2.24 -6.85 15.40
N LYS A 150 2.71 -7.00 16.64
CA LYS A 150 2.96 -5.86 17.56
C LYS A 150 3.97 -4.88 16.98
N ALA A 151 5.05 -5.37 16.37
CA ALA A 151 6.02 -4.54 15.66
C ALA A 151 5.37 -3.83 14.45
N TYR A 152 4.61 -4.55 13.67
CA TYR A 152 3.93 -4.03 12.48
C TYR A 152 2.91 -2.94 12.80
N TYR A 153 2.14 -3.07 13.91
CA TYR A 153 1.18 -2.06 14.34
C TYR A 153 1.85 -0.79 14.87
N HIS A 154 2.96 -0.92 15.62
CA HIS A 154 3.78 0.25 15.99
C HIS A 154 4.36 0.94 14.76
N TYR A 155 4.82 0.17 13.75
CA TYR A 155 5.33 0.73 12.51
C TYR A 155 4.26 1.51 11.73
N TRP A 156 3.02 0.99 11.66
CA TRP A 156 1.90 1.72 11.06
C TRP A 156 1.61 3.04 11.77
N LEU A 157 1.54 3.02 13.09
CA LEU A 157 1.38 4.25 13.87
C LEU A 157 2.53 5.23 13.64
N LEU A 158 3.77 4.77 13.68
CA LEU A 158 4.96 5.60 13.51
C LEU A 158 5.00 6.28 12.14
N ARG A 159 4.75 5.55 11.06
CA ARG A 159 4.77 6.11 9.71
C ARG A 159 3.63 7.10 9.43
N MET A 160 2.52 7.00 10.16
CA MET A 160 1.38 7.90 10.01
C MET A 160 1.47 9.12 10.92
N TYR A 161 1.83 8.94 12.19
CA TYR A 161 1.78 9.98 13.21
C TYR A 161 3.16 10.54 13.59
N GLY A 162 4.26 9.97 13.09
CA GLY A 162 5.60 10.30 13.55
C GLY A 162 5.87 9.72 14.94
N PRO A 163 6.35 10.49 15.94
CA PRO A 163 6.55 10.01 17.31
C PRO A 163 5.26 9.39 17.87
N ILE A 164 5.36 8.29 18.60
CA ILE A 164 4.21 7.59 19.18
C ILE A 164 4.51 7.10 20.60
N PRO A 165 3.48 6.87 21.44
CA PRO A 165 3.63 6.08 22.64
C PRO A 165 4.00 4.63 22.31
N LEU A 166 4.98 4.06 23.00
CA LEU A 166 5.35 2.66 22.86
C LEU A 166 4.61 1.80 23.91
N ILE A 167 3.68 0.98 23.45
CA ILE A 167 2.87 0.10 24.30
C ILE A 167 3.59 -1.23 24.49
N LYS A 168 4.53 -1.25 25.44
CA LYS A 168 5.39 -2.42 25.72
C LYS A 168 4.64 -3.54 26.46
N VAL A 169 3.78 -3.16 27.40
CA VAL A 169 2.94 -4.05 28.21
C VAL A 169 1.59 -3.39 28.45
N ASN A 170 0.59 -4.15 28.87
CA ASN A 170 -0.67 -3.58 29.32
C ASN A 170 -0.52 -3.04 30.76
N LEU A 171 -1.10 -1.88 30.99
CA LEU A 171 -1.21 -1.35 32.35
C LEU A 171 -2.32 -2.10 33.11
N PRO A 172 -2.17 -2.31 34.43
CA PRO A 172 -3.21 -2.92 35.23
C PRO A 172 -4.47 -2.02 35.31
N VAL A 173 -5.64 -2.62 35.52
CA VAL A 173 -6.91 -1.86 35.64
C VAL A 173 -6.87 -0.85 36.81
N SER A 174 -6.01 -1.09 37.79
CA SER A 174 -5.78 -0.22 38.94
C SER A 174 -4.76 0.90 38.70
N ALA A 175 -4.23 1.03 37.46
CA ALA A 175 -3.25 2.07 37.16
C ALA A 175 -3.83 3.47 37.42
N SER A 176 -3.00 4.37 37.95
CA SER A 176 -3.38 5.76 38.19
C SER A 176 -3.60 6.53 36.86
N VAL A 177 -4.24 7.70 36.98
CA VAL A 177 -4.43 8.58 35.80
C VAL A 177 -3.09 9.00 35.19
N GLU A 178 -2.08 9.26 36.05
CA GLU A 178 -0.74 9.65 35.60
C GLU A 178 -0.03 8.52 34.83
N GLU A 179 -0.21 7.26 35.27
CA GLU A 179 0.38 6.09 34.58
C GLU A 179 -0.24 5.85 33.20
N VAL A 180 -1.54 6.09 33.03
CA VAL A 180 -2.22 5.90 31.75
C VAL A 180 -2.01 7.07 30.77
N GLN A 181 -1.57 8.23 31.26
CA GLN A 181 -1.21 9.39 30.43
C GLN A 181 0.19 9.26 29.83
N VAL A 182 0.36 8.25 28.97
CA VAL A 182 1.64 7.93 28.34
C VAL A 182 2.12 9.04 27.39
N LYS A 183 3.45 9.21 27.29
CA LYS A 183 4.11 10.16 26.39
C LYS A 183 4.42 9.51 25.05
N ARG A 184 4.51 10.34 24.01
CA ARG A 184 5.16 9.97 22.74
C ARG A 184 6.67 9.79 22.98
N GLN A 185 7.30 8.92 22.19
CA GLN A 185 8.75 8.67 22.27
C GLN A 185 9.43 9.22 21.01
N PRO A 186 10.71 9.61 21.08
CA PRO A 186 11.51 9.97 19.92
C PRO A 186 11.41 8.92 18.81
N VAL A 187 11.41 9.36 17.56
CA VAL A 187 11.21 8.46 16.41
C VAL A 187 12.30 7.37 16.35
N ASP A 188 13.53 7.69 16.74
CA ASP A 188 14.63 6.71 16.73
C ASP A 188 14.39 5.60 17.77
N ASP A 189 13.91 5.93 18.98
CA ASP A 189 13.52 4.95 19.98
C ASP A 189 12.35 4.07 19.52
N CYS A 190 11.41 4.68 18.76
CA CYS A 190 10.31 3.93 18.18
C CYS A 190 10.81 2.92 17.13
N PHE A 191 11.71 3.34 16.21
CA PHE A 191 12.30 2.44 15.23
C PHE A 191 13.10 1.32 15.88
N ASP A 192 13.93 1.63 16.87
CA ASP A 192 14.74 0.63 17.59
C ASP A 192 13.87 -0.41 18.29
N TYR A 193 12.77 0.02 18.93
CA TYR A 193 11.82 -0.91 19.56
C TYR A 193 11.13 -1.81 18.55
N ILE A 194 10.67 -1.27 17.39
CA ILE A 194 10.07 -2.04 16.32
C ILE A 194 11.04 -3.09 15.78
N VAL A 195 12.29 -2.69 15.56
CA VAL A 195 13.36 -3.59 15.06
C VAL A 195 13.65 -4.70 16.07
N SER A 196 13.70 -4.38 17.38
CA SER A 196 13.93 -5.39 18.42
C SER A 196 12.83 -6.46 18.43
N LEU A 197 11.55 -6.06 18.30
CA LEU A 197 10.43 -6.99 18.23
C LEU A 197 10.49 -7.88 16.98
N LEU A 198 10.93 -7.34 15.84
CA LEU A 198 11.09 -8.12 14.60
C LEU A 198 12.25 -9.14 14.72
N ASP A 199 13.34 -8.78 15.40
CA ASP A 199 14.45 -9.67 15.65
C ASP A 199 14.06 -10.80 16.62
N GLU A 200 13.34 -10.50 17.69
CA GLU A 200 12.78 -11.49 18.58
C GLU A 200 11.80 -12.44 17.88
N ALA A 201 10.92 -11.89 17.03
CA ALA A 201 9.97 -12.70 16.26
C ALA A 201 10.68 -13.63 15.28
N CYS A 202 11.70 -13.14 14.58
CA CYS A 202 12.39 -13.89 13.54
C CYS A 202 13.01 -15.19 14.05
N ALA A 203 13.40 -15.26 15.36
CA ALA A 203 14.04 -16.44 15.95
C ALA A 203 13.17 -17.69 15.94
N ASP A 204 11.86 -17.56 16.13
CA ASP A 204 10.92 -18.67 16.29
C ASP A 204 9.88 -18.75 15.13
N LEU A 205 9.94 -17.85 14.14
CA LEU A 205 9.10 -17.92 12.93
C LEU A 205 9.61 -19.01 11.98
N PRO A 206 8.72 -19.72 11.26
CA PRO A 206 9.13 -20.70 10.25
C PRO A 206 9.69 -20.00 9.00
N VAL A 207 10.62 -20.64 8.30
CA VAL A 207 11.09 -20.17 6.98
C VAL A 207 10.00 -20.30 5.92
N LYS A 208 9.18 -21.35 6.00
CA LYS A 208 8.05 -21.63 5.09
C LYS A 208 6.85 -22.03 5.90
N LEU A 209 5.66 -21.66 5.42
CA LEU A 209 4.40 -22.07 6.04
C LEU A 209 4.24 -23.59 5.94
N PRO A 210 3.93 -24.30 7.04
CA PRO A 210 3.69 -25.75 7.01
C PRO A 210 2.52 -26.15 6.11
N LYS A 211 1.46 -25.32 6.08
CA LYS A 211 0.24 -25.56 5.30
C LYS A 211 -0.15 -24.29 4.55
N LEU A 212 0.44 -24.11 3.37
CA LEU A 212 0.24 -22.88 2.58
C LEU A 212 -1.24 -22.57 2.31
N THR A 213 -2.08 -23.59 2.06
CA THR A 213 -3.50 -23.41 1.71
C THR A 213 -4.36 -22.85 2.85
N THR A 214 -3.98 -23.07 4.11
CA THR A 214 -4.76 -22.65 5.29
C THR A 214 -4.06 -21.60 6.13
N GLU A 215 -2.77 -21.36 5.88
CA GLU A 215 -1.94 -20.46 6.69
C GLU A 215 -1.39 -19.26 5.88
N MET A 216 -1.80 -19.12 4.62
CA MET A 216 -1.36 -18.01 3.78
C MET A 216 -1.61 -16.66 4.47
N GLY A 217 -0.59 -15.79 4.45
CA GLY A 217 -0.62 -14.50 5.12
C GLY A 217 -0.06 -14.49 6.54
N ARG A 218 0.12 -15.65 7.19
CA ARG A 218 0.77 -15.73 8.51
C ARG A 218 2.27 -15.42 8.40
N ALA A 219 2.83 -14.85 9.49
CA ALA A 219 4.22 -14.42 9.52
C ALA A 219 5.22 -15.57 9.34
N THR A 220 6.28 -15.30 8.58
CA THR A 220 7.43 -16.18 8.37
C THR A 220 8.74 -15.39 8.50
N GLN A 221 9.89 -16.05 8.57
CA GLN A 221 11.19 -15.37 8.62
C GLN A 221 11.42 -14.46 7.41
N PRO A 222 11.17 -14.87 6.14
CA PRO A 222 11.27 -13.98 4.99
C PRO A 222 10.39 -12.73 5.13
N ILE A 223 9.17 -12.86 5.66
CA ILE A 223 8.26 -11.73 5.90
C ILE A 223 8.83 -10.79 6.96
N ALA A 224 9.24 -11.32 8.12
CA ALA A 224 9.74 -10.53 9.23
C ALA A 224 11.02 -9.75 8.86
N LEU A 225 11.96 -10.38 8.15
CA LEU A 225 13.17 -9.74 7.66
C LEU A 225 12.89 -8.70 6.59
N SER A 226 11.93 -8.94 5.70
CA SER A 226 11.53 -7.96 4.68
C SER A 226 10.84 -6.74 5.30
N VAL A 227 9.98 -6.94 6.31
CA VAL A 227 9.38 -5.82 7.07
C VAL A 227 10.47 -5.06 7.83
N LYS A 228 11.44 -5.76 8.46
CA LYS A 228 12.59 -5.11 9.13
C LYS A 228 13.39 -4.25 8.15
N ALA A 229 13.66 -4.75 6.95
CA ALA A 229 14.35 -3.99 5.91
C ALA A 229 13.56 -2.70 5.55
N LYS A 230 12.25 -2.79 5.33
CA LYS A 230 11.38 -1.62 5.05
C LYS A 230 11.37 -0.62 6.21
N VAL A 231 11.29 -1.07 7.45
CA VAL A 231 11.35 -0.23 8.67
C VAL A 231 12.67 0.55 8.73
N LEU A 232 13.79 -0.14 8.51
CA LEU A 232 15.12 0.50 8.54
C LEU A 232 15.36 1.45 7.36
N VAL A 233 14.83 1.15 6.17
CA VAL A 233 14.85 2.08 5.02
C VAL A 233 14.04 3.34 5.34
N GLU A 234 12.88 3.21 5.95
CA GLU A 234 12.07 4.37 6.37
C GLU A 234 12.79 5.21 7.42
N ALA A 235 13.40 4.58 8.43
CA ALA A 235 14.23 5.24 9.46
C ALA A 235 15.43 6.00 8.87
N ALA A 236 16.02 5.48 7.78
CA ALA A 236 17.14 6.10 7.09
C ALA A 236 16.72 7.21 6.11
N SER A 237 15.43 7.25 5.72
CA SER A 237 14.91 8.16 4.70
C SER A 237 14.78 9.60 5.20
N PRO A 238 14.82 10.62 4.31
CA PRO A 238 14.85 12.03 4.68
C PRO A 238 13.71 12.52 5.58
N LEU A 239 12.57 11.84 5.62
CA LEU A 239 11.46 12.21 6.52
C LEU A 239 11.83 12.02 7.99
N PHE A 240 12.68 11.00 8.31
CA PHE A 240 13.06 10.62 9.67
C PHE A 240 14.55 10.81 9.97
N ASN A 241 15.39 11.03 8.96
CA ASN A 241 16.82 11.13 9.11
C ASN A 241 17.33 12.49 8.65
N GLY A 242 17.65 13.36 9.60
CA GLY A 242 18.14 14.71 9.33
C GLY A 242 17.03 15.67 8.89
N ASN A 243 15.81 15.52 9.43
CA ASN A 243 14.68 16.36 9.06
C ASN A 243 14.58 17.62 9.92
N GLU A 244 15.02 18.75 9.37
CA GLU A 244 15.03 20.05 10.03
C GLU A 244 13.62 20.68 10.18
N ASP A 245 12.59 20.20 9.47
CA ASP A 245 11.23 20.76 9.59
C ASP A 245 10.64 20.57 10.99
N TYR A 246 11.20 19.65 11.80
CA TYR A 246 10.74 19.30 13.14
C TYR A 246 11.72 19.67 14.27
N LEU A 247 12.68 20.59 14.03
CA LEU A 247 13.66 21.07 15.03
C LEU A 247 13.04 21.51 16.34
N ASN A 248 11.89 22.19 16.27
CA ASN A 248 11.19 22.73 17.43
C ASN A 248 10.11 21.77 17.99
N PHE A 249 9.97 20.56 17.42
CA PHE A 249 9.02 19.59 17.89
C PHE A 249 9.65 18.75 19.01
N LYS A 250 9.27 19.05 20.25
CA LYS A 250 9.82 18.50 21.50
C LYS A 250 8.69 18.14 22.43
N ASP A 251 8.96 17.21 23.34
CA ASP A 251 8.05 16.93 24.44
C ASP A 251 8.06 18.04 25.50
N ASN A 252 7.20 17.88 26.52
CA ASN A 252 7.08 18.82 27.63
C ASN A 252 8.35 18.92 28.50
N ASP A 253 9.26 17.96 28.41
CA ASP A 253 10.56 17.97 29.10
C ASP A 253 11.67 18.59 28.22
N GLY A 254 11.35 19.00 27.00
CA GLY A 254 12.26 19.60 26.02
C GLY A 254 13.07 18.58 25.22
N ILE A 255 12.70 17.30 25.25
CA ILE A 255 13.36 16.21 24.47
C ILE A 255 12.87 16.30 23.03
N PRO A 256 13.78 16.42 22.04
CA PRO A 256 13.39 16.49 20.64
C PRO A 256 12.86 15.12 20.14
N TYR A 257 11.76 15.16 19.41
CA TYR A 257 11.18 13.97 18.80
C TYR A 257 11.94 13.48 17.55
N PHE A 258 12.64 14.37 16.87
CA PHE A 258 13.41 14.07 15.66
C PHE A 258 14.87 14.51 15.84
N ASN A 259 15.80 13.68 15.37
CA ASN A 259 17.21 14.08 15.27
C ASN A 259 17.40 14.90 13.97
N PRO A 260 17.80 16.17 14.05
CA PRO A 260 18.01 17.01 12.87
C PRO A 260 19.27 16.65 12.08
N THR A 261 20.18 15.89 12.68
CA THR A 261 21.45 15.51 12.05
C THR A 261 21.29 14.25 11.20
N LYS A 262 21.64 14.34 9.91
CA LYS A 262 21.65 13.16 9.02
C LYS A 262 22.71 12.17 9.49
N ASP A 263 22.27 10.93 9.74
CA ASP A 263 23.12 9.80 10.11
C ASP A 263 23.23 8.81 8.94
N LEU A 264 24.43 8.68 8.37
CA LEU A 264 24.72 7.77 7.27
C LEU A 264 24.64 6.29 7.72
N ALA A 265 24.97 6.00 9.00
CA ALA A 265 24.93 4.64 9.53
C ALA A 265 23.52 4.01 9.46
N LYS A 266 22.46 4.81 9.43
CA LYS A 266 21.11 4.31 9.21
C LYS A 266 20.94 3.67 7.83
N TRP A 267 21.53 4.24 6.78
CA TRP A 267 21.53 3.66 5.43
C TRP A 267 22.36 2.38 5.36
N GLU A 268 23.48 2.30 6.06
CA GLU A 268 24.32 1.09 6.14
C GLU A 268 23.59 -0.06 6.85
N LYS A 269 22.89 0.25 7.95
CA LYS A 269 22.01 -0.71 8.64
C LYS A 269 20.87 -1.20 7.72
N ALA A 270 20.24 -0.29 6.99
CA ALA A 270 19.17 -0.61 6.05
C ALA A 270 19.68 -1.49 4.90
N ALA A 271 20.86 -1.20 4.32
CA ALA A 271 21.49 -2.03 3.30
C ALA A 271 21.78 -3.44 3.80
N THR A 272 22.31 -3.56 5.02
CA THR A 272 22.56 -4.86 5.67
C THR A 272 21.28 -5.66 5.86
N ALA A 273 20.19 -5.01 6.28
CA ALA A 273 18.89 -5.65 6.47
C ALA A 273 18.29 -6.11 5.14
N CYS A 274 18.36 -5.29 4.07
CA CYS A 274 17.92 -5.68 2.73
C CYS A 274 18.71 -6.91 2.23
N LYS A 275 20.03 -6.91 2.36
CA LYS A 275 20.87 -8.05 1.99
C LYS A 275 20.47 -9.32 2.72
N THR A 276 20.24 -9.24 4.03
CA THR A 276 19.82 -10.38 4.86
C THR A 276 18.46 -10.91 4.44
N ALA A 277 17.48 -10.01 4.21
CA ALA A 277 16.15 -10.37 3.77
C ALA A 277 16.17 -11.05 2.39
N ILE A 278 16.94 -10.53 1.43
CA ILE A 278 17.11 -11.13 0.10
C ILE A 278 17.72 -12.53 0.21
N ALA A 279 18.80 -12.69 0.98
CA ALA A 279 19.44 -14.00 1.16
C ALA A 279 18.48 -15.03 1.78
N MET A 280 17.61 -14.62 2.71
CA MET A 280 16.57 -15.48 3.27
C MET A 280 15.52 -15.83 2.21
N CYS A 281 15.07 -14.86 1.41
CA CYS A 281 14.12 -15.08 0.33
C CYS A 281 14.66 -16.06 -0.70
N ASP A 282 15.92 -15.90 -1.12
CA ASP A 282 16.58 -16.78 -2.08
C ASP A 282 16.65 -18.22 -1.53
N SER A 283 17.05 -18.41 -0.27
CA SER A 283 17.10 -19.71 0.40
C SER A 283 15.71 -20.36 0.53
N ALA A 284 14.68 -19.55 0.68
CA ALA A 284 13.29 -19.99 0.73
C ALA A 284 12.68 -20.28 -0.66
N GLY A 285 13.40 -19.91 -1.75
CA GLY A 285 13.02 -20.20 -3.14
C GLY A 285 12.15 -19.11 -3.79
N PHE A 286 12.15 -17.89 -3.24
CA PHE A 286 11.53 -16.75 -3.90
C PHE A 286 12.33 -16.32 -5.13
N LYS A 287 11.64 -15.84 -6.17
CA LYS A 287 12.24 -15.33 -7.41
C LYS A 287 11.26 -14.40 -8.13
N LEU A 288 11.76 -13.49 -8.96
CA LEU A 288 10.93 -12.64 -9.79
C LEU A 288 9.98 -13.47 -10.65
N TYR A 289 8.73 -13.05 -10.71
CA TYR A 289 7.70 -13.74 -11.47
C TYR A 289 7.96 -13.60 -12.98
N LYS A 290 7.89 -14.71 -13.69
CA LYS A 290 7.90 -14.78 -15.16
C LYS A 290 6.70 -15.60 -15.60
N TYR A 291 5.83 -15.02 -16.41
CA TYR A 291 4.67 -15.70 -16.95
C TYR A 291 5.11 -16.82 -17.91
N SER A 292 4.49 -17.98 -17.78
CA SER A 292 4.67 -19.09 -18.72
C SER A 292 3.35 -19.31 -19.44
N PRO A 293 3.24 -19.00 -20.73
CA PRO A 293 2.02 -19.21 -21.50
C PRO A 293 1.58 -20.68 -21.45
N ASN A 294 0.28 -20.90 -21.29
CA ASN A 294 -0.32 -22.22 -21.41
C ASN A 294 -0.71 -22.50 -22.87
N SER A 295 -1.16 -23.72 -23.16
CA SER A 295 -1.49 -24.15 -24.54
C SER A 295 -2.62 -23.36 -25.20
N ASN A 296 -3.42 -22.62 -24.43
CA ASN A 296 -4.53 -21.81 -24.93
C ASN A 296 -4.14 -20.35 -25.17
N ASP A 297 -2.99 -19.92 -24.65
CA ASP A 297 -2.50 -18.55 -24.79
C ASP A 297 -1.77 -18.40 -26.11
N ARG A 298 -2.34 -17.60 -27.02
CA ARG A 298 -1.72 -17.23 -28.29
C ARG A 298 -1.13 -15.82 -28.17
N ILE A 299 0.07 -15.75 -27.60
CA ILE A 299 0.75 -14.49 -27.30
C ILE A 299 2.19 -14.49 -27.79
N ASN A 300 2.73 -13.32 -28.08
CA ASN A 300 4.12 -13.08 -28.44
C ASN A 300 4.97 -12.79 -27.18
N ASP A 301 6.28 -12.57 -27.39
CA ASP A 301 7.23 -12.29 -26.28
C ASP A 301 6.87 -11.00 -25.54
N GLU A 302 6.47 -9.94 -26.25
CA GLU A 302 6.10 -8.66 -25.63
C GLU A 302 4.88 -8.82 -24.71
N LEU A 303 3.83 -9.50 -25.18
CA LEU A 303 2.65 -9.76 -24.36
C LEU A 303 2.96 -10.73 -23.22
N THR A 304 3.90 -11.66 -23.39
CA THR A 304 4.40 -12.53 -22.32
C THR A 304 5.08 -11.70 -21.20
N VAL A 305 5.86 -10.67 -21.56
CA VAL A 305 6.43 -9.74 -20.59
C VAL A 305 5.34 -8.91 -19.90
N GLN A 306 4.35 -8.39 -20.66
CA GLN A 306 3.20 -7.70 -20.06
C GLN A 306 2.48 -8.59 -19.04
N MET A 307 2.26 -9.86 -19.36
CA MET A 307 1.63 -10.83 -18.46
C MET A 307 2.50 -11.14 -17.23
N SER A 308 3.83 -11.14 -17.38
CA SER A 308 4.76 -11.29 -16.25
C SER A 308 4.61 -10.13 -15.25
N ILE A 309 4.41 -8.92 -15.75
CA ILE A 309 4.21 -7.71 -14.92
C ILE A 309 2.82 -7.72 -14.27
N ARG A 310 1.75 -8.00 -15.02
CA ARG A 310 0.39 -8.05 -14.48
C ARG A 310 0.23 -9.14 -13.42
N ASN A 311 0.70 -10.35 -13.71
CA ASN A 311 0.54 -11.50 -12.83
C ASN A 311 1.56 -11.53 -11.68
N SER A 312 2.61 -10.71 -11.66
CA SER A 312 3.40 -10.51 -10.44
C SER A 312 2.53 -9.98 -9.28
N VAL A 313 1.39 -9.35 -9.60
CA VAL A 313 0.38 -8.84 -8.65
C VAL A 313 -0.87 -9.72 -8.65
N ALA A 314 -1.46 -9.97 -9.82
CA ALA A 314 -2.81 -10.52 -9.96
C ALA A 314 -2.87 -12.05 -10.15
N GLU A 315 -1.75 -12.78 -10.01
CA GLU A 315 -1.74 -14.25 -10.04
C GLU A 315 -2.44 -14.81 -8.79
N ASN A 316 -3.48 -15.62 -9.02
CA ASN A 316 -4.25 -16.25 -7.94
C ASN A 316 -3.62 -17.56 -7.43
N ASN A 317 -2.77 -18.19 -8.23
CA ASN A 317 -2.05 -19.39 -7.83
C ASN A 317 -0.71 -19.05 -7.16
N PHE A 318 -0.71 -19.01 -5.84
CA PHE A 318 0.47 -18.68 -5.05
C PHE A 318 1.66 -19.66 -5.25
N ASN A 319 1.40 -20.88 -5.72
CA ASN A 319 2.48 -21.81 -6.08
C ASN A 319 3.22 -21.37 -7.34
N LEU A 320 2.57 -20.64 -8.24
CA LEU A 320 3.16 -20.06 -9.44
C LEU A 320 3.84 -18.74 -9.15
N ASN A 321 3.22 -17.88 -8.33
CA ASN A 321 3.80 -16.59 -7.98
C ASN A 321 4.81 -16.71 -6.83
N LYS A 322 6.05 -16.96 -7.18
CA LYS A 322 7.18 -17.01 -6.22
C LYS A 322 7.78 -15.62 -5.91
N GLU A 323 7.22 -14.55 -6.45
CA GLU A 323 7.69 -13.20 -6.17
C GLU A 323 7.07 -12.62 -4.89
N VAL A 324 5.85 -13.04 -4.54
CA VAL A 324 5.13 -12.51 -3.37
C VAL A 324 5.70 -13.10 -2.09
N ILE A 325 6.41 -12.26 -1.32
CA ILE A 325 6.99 -12.61 -0.03
C ILE A 325 5.89 -12.64 1.05
N TRP A 326 5.05 -11.60 1.06
CA TRP A 326 3.93 -11.48 1.98
C TRP A 326 2.65 -11.12 1.26
N ALA A 327 1.64 -11.96 1.41
CA ALA A 327 0.31 -11.74 0.86
C ALA A 327 -0.71 -11.48 1.98
N ASN A 328 -1.65 -10.56 1.75
CA ASN A 328 -2.85 -10.42 2.56
C ASN A 328 -4.01 -11.15 1.87
N THR A 329 -4.55 -12.16 2.54
CA THR A 329 -5.71 -12.93 2.07
C THR A 329 -7.05 -12.32 2.49
N ASN A 330 -7.04 -11.49 3.55
CA ASN A 330 -8.20 -10.69 3.96
C ASN A 330 -8.15 -9.32 3.27
N ASN A 331 -8.42 -9.28 1.97
CA ASN A 331 -8.27 -8.11 1.11
C ASN A 331 -9.54 -7.88 0.28
N LEU A 332 -9.58 -6.80 -0.47
CA LEU A 332 -10.65 -6.41 -1.36
C LEU A 332 -10.25 -6.47 -2.85
N SER A 333 -9.38 -7.43 -3.23
CA SER A 333 -8.89 -7.55 -4.61
C SER A 333 -10.02 -7.68 -5.63
N GLY A 334 -11.10 -8.40 -5.31
CA GLY A 334 -12.29 -8.46 -6.16
C GLY A 334 -12.92 -7.09 -6.38
N HIS A 335 -13.05 -6.29 -5.33
CA HIS A 335 -13.62 -4.95 -5.44
C HIS A 335 -12.72 -4.00 -6.27
N ILE A 336 -11.40 -4.02 -6.03
CA ILE A 336 -10.49 -3.16 -6.78
C ILE A 336 -10.43 -3.52 -8.27
N GLN A 337 -10.60 -4.80 -8.62
CA GLN A 337 -10.71 -5.26 -10.00
C GLN A 337 -11.96 -4.68 -10.68
N MET A 338 -13.10 -4.67 -9.98
CA MET A 338 -14.34 -4.03 -10.48
C MET A 338 -14.12 -2.55 -10.77
N LEU A 339 -13.43 -1.84 -9.88
CA LEU A 339 -13.20 -0.41 -10.01
C LEU A 339 -12.18 -0.07 -11.09
N SER A 340 -11.31 -1.00 -11.45
CA SER A 340 -10.22 -0.81 -12.43
C SER A 340 -10.63 -1.20 -13.86
N THR A 341 -11.60 -2.12 -14.02
CA THR A 341 -11.94 -2.67 -15.34
C THR A 341 -12.88 -1.75 -16.11
N PRO A 342 -12.52 -1.31 -17.34
CA PRO A 342 -13.40 -0.55 -18.21
C PRO A 342 -14.51 -1.41 -18.81
N THR A 343 -15.56 -0.80 -19.35
CA THR A 343 -16.53 -1.50 -20.18
C THR A 343 -15.88 -1.87 -21.52
N LEU A 344 -15.62 -3.17 -21.71
CA LEU A 344 -14.82 -3.67 -22.84
C LEU A 344 -15.56 -3.67 -24.16
N ASP A 345 -16.91 -3.78 -24.13
CA ASP A 345 -17.76 -3.83 -25.33
C ASP A 345 -19.17 -3.28 -25.01
N ALA A 346 -19.87 -2.83 -26.04
CA ALA A 346 -21.25 -2.30 -25.94
C ALA A 346 -22.23 -3.30 -25.31
N LYS A 347 -22.05 -4.59 -25.55
CA LYS A 347 -22.90 -5.66 -25.00
C LYS A 347 -22.82 -5.80 -23.47
N PHE A 348 -21.78 -5.25 -22.84
CA PHE A 348 -21.58 -5.25 -21.39
C PHE A 348 -22.02 -3.95 -20.72
N THR A 349 -22.62 -3.02 -21.42
CA THR A 349 -23.01 -1.71 -20.86
C THR A 349 -24.05 -1.77 -19.75
N SER A 350 -24.83 -2.84 -19.69
CA SER A 350 -25.78 -3.12 -18.61
C SER A 350 -25.17 -3.84 -17.41
N ASN A 351 -23.89 -4.25 -17.49
CA ASN A 351 -23.21 -4.94 -16.42
C ASN A 351 -22.66 -3.91 -15.41
N GLU A 352 -23.14 -3.98 -14.17
CA GLU A 352 -22.73 -3.10 -13.07
C GLU A 352 -21.46 -3.60 -12.32
N GLY A 353 -20.96 -4.77 -12.69
CA GLY A 353 -19.81 -5.40 -12.06
C GLY A 353 -18.47 -4.73 -12.39
N HIS A 354 -18.38 -3.95 -13.49
CA HIS A 354 -17.21 -3.16 -13.85
C HIS A 354 -17.55 -1.67 -13.72
N ARG A 355 -16.73 -0.90 -13.02
CA ARG A 355 -17.07 0.45 -12.58
C ARG A 355 -16.11 1.53 -13.06
N LEU A 356 -14.94 1.17 -13.60
CA LEU A 356 -13.94 2.02 -14.28
C LEU A 356 -13.58 3.34 -13.56
N VAL A 357 -13.68 3.40 -12.25
CA VAL A 357 -13.52 4.66 -11.50
C VAL A 357 -12.09 4.90 -10.99
N LEU A 358 -11.25 3.86 -10.85
CA LEU A 358 -9.85 4.03 -10.49
C LEU A 358 -9.04 4.42 -11.73
N ALA A 359 -8.87 5.71 -11.90
CA ALA A 359 -8.28 6.32 -13.07
C ALA A 359 -6.87 6.83 -12.80
N PRO A 360 -5.80 6.17 -13.30
CA PRO A 360 -4.46 6.73 -13.27
C PRO A 360 -4.42 8.06 -14.03
N PRO A 361 -3.83 9.12 -13.47
CA PRO A 361 -3.74 10.42 -14.15
C PRO A 361 -2.66 10.45 -15.23
N LEU A 362 -2.71 11.47 -16.07
CA LEU A 362 -1.75 11.72 -17.13
C LEU A 362 -0.31 11.84 -16.57
N ASN A 363 -0.16 12.43 -15.38
CA ASN A 363 1.13 12.51 -14.68
C ASN A 363 1.75 11.13 -14.41
N VAL A 364 0.94 10.12 -14.08
CA VAL A 364 1.40 8.73 -13.92
C VAL A 364 1.77 8.13 -15.27
N ALA A 365 0.99 8.38 -16.32
CA ALA A 365 1.30 7.90 -17.67
C ALA A 365 2.64 8.47 -18.20
N GLU A 366 2.94 9.74 -17.90
CA GLU A 366 4.21 10.39 -18.28
C GLU A 366 5.42 9.83 -17.49
N MET A 367 5.20 9.30 -16.30
CA MET A 367 6.26 8.76 -15.46
C MET A 367 6.96 7.54 -16.06
N PHE A 368 6.24 6.69 -16.80
CA PHE A 368 6.82 5.50 -17.43
C PHE A 368 7.91 5.88 -18.44
N TYR A 369 8.83 4.97 -18.70
CA TYR A 369 9.91 5.17 -19.64
C TYR A 369 9.45 5.09 -21.10
N SER A 370 10.31 5.59 -22.00
CA SER A 370 10.28 5.25 -23.42
C SER A 370 10.58 3.75 -23.63
N SER A 371 10.41 3.24 -24.83
CA SER A 371 10.83 1.87 -25.20
C SER A 371 12.33 1.61 -24.97
N HIS A 372 13.14 2.67 -24.89
CA HIS A 372 14.57 2.61 -24.61
C HIS A 372 14.90 2.53 -23.11
N GLY A 373 13.90 2.55 -22.22
CA GLY A 373 14.10 2.44 -20.77
C GLY A 373 14.70 3.68 -20.11
N VAL A 374 14.52 4.86 -20.71
CA VAL A 374 14.86 6.18 -20.13
C VAL A 374 13.63 7.07 -20.08
N PRO A 375 13.59 8.10 -19.22
CA PRO A 375 12.47 9.05 -19.19
C PRO A 375 12.21 9.68 -20.56
N ILE A 376 10.95 9.84 -20.96
CA ILE A 376 10.60 10.42 -22.27
C ILE A 376 11.12 11.84 -22.45
N GLU A 377 11.29 12.59 -21.37
CA GLU A 377 11.89 13.93 -21.35
C GLU A 377 13.43 13.91 -21.40
N GLU A 378 14.06 12.78 -21.19
CA GLU A 378 15.51 12.58 -21.27
C GLU A 378 15.93 11.72 -22.48
N ASP A 379 14.99 11.11 -23.20
CA ASP A 379 15.25 10.28 -24.38
C ASP A 379 15.60 11.14 -25.60
N GLU A 380 16.77 10.88 -26.20
CA GLU A 380 17.28 11.65 -27.33
C GLU A 380 16.34 11.61 -28.56
N GLU A 381 15.75 10.46 -28.85
CA GLU A 381 14.79 10.33 -29.95
C GLU A 381 13.50 11.13 -29.67
N TRP A 382 12.95 10.98 -28.46
CA TRP A 382 11.73 11.71 -28.07
C TRP A 382 11.91 13.23 -28.10
N VAL A 383 13.06 13.71 -27.69
CA VAL A 383 13.38 15.14 -27.65
C VAL A 383 13.71 15.66 -29.04
N SER A 384 14.63 15.01 -29.77
CA SER A 384 15.11 15.50 -31.08
C SER A 384 14.05 15.43 -32.18
N MET A 385 13.20 14.40 -32.17
CA MET A 385 12.09 14.27 -33.11
C MET A 385 10.83 15.08 -32.71
N GLY A 386 10.90 15.80 -31.59
CA GLY A 386 9.78 16.60 -31.09
C GLY A 386 8.60 15.77 -30.55
N LYS A 387 8.78 14.46 -30.33
CA LYS A 387 7.75 13.59 -29.75
C LYS A 387 7.34 14.06 -28.35
N TYR A 388 8.30 14.42 -27.52
CA TYR A 388 8.03 14.92 -26.16
C TYR A 388 7.22 16.23 -26.16
N THR A 389 7.61 17.20 -26.99
CA THR A 389 6.89 18.49 -27.11
C THR A 389 5.47 18.30 -27.65
N ASN A 390 5.29 17.35 -28.56
CA ASN A 390 4.01 17.06 -29.21
C ASN A 390 3.29 15.84 -28.63
N ARG A 391 3.65 15.39 -27.43
CA ARG A 391 3.15 14.14 -26.84
C ARG A 391 1.63 14.04 -26.71
N TYR A 392 0.95 15.15 -26.66
CA TYR A 392 -0.52 15.20 -26.58
C TYR A 392 -1.22 15.28 -27.94
N ARG A 393 -0.47 15.42 -29.04
CA ARG A 393 -1.04 15.41 -30.39
C ARG A 393 -1.40 14.00 -30.82
N LEU A 394 -2.40 13.91 -31.69
CA LEU A 394 -2.85 12.64 -32.25
C LEU A 394 -1.77 12.03 -33.17
N LYS A 395 -1.63 10.71 -33.08
CA LYS A 395 -0.85 9.85 -33.95
C LYS A 395 -1.71 8.65 -34.37
N THR A 396 -1.67 8.25 -35.64
CA THR A 396 -2.36 7.05 -36.14
C THR A 396 -1.48 5.83 -35.91
N ALA A 397 -2.05 4.76 -35.32
CA ALA A 397 -1.34 3.50 -35.10
C ALA A 397 -1.11 2.76 -36.43
N THR A 398 0.13 2.35 -36.67
CA THR A 398 0.52 1.46 -37.74
C THR A 398 0.51 0.00 -37.30
N SER A 399 0.78 -0.93 -38.21
CA SER A 399 0.90 -2.38 -37.91
C SER A 399 2.00 -2.70 -36.88
N GLU A 400 2.98 -1.82 -36.71
CA GLU A 400 4.03 -1.94 -35.68
C GLU A 400 3.47 -1.97 -34.27
N TYR A 401 2.36 -1.26 -34.02
CA TYR A 401 1.73 -1.15 -32.71
C TYR A 401 0.54 -2.08 -32.51
N LYS A 402 0.24 -2.97 -33.48
CA LYS A 402 -1.00 -3.76 -33.55
C LYS A 402 -1.32 -4.63 -32.32
N TYR A 403 -0.36 -4.88 -31.43
CA TYR A 403 -0.56 -5.65 -30.21
C TYR A 403 -0.84 -4.78 -28.96
N ASN A 404 -0.63 -3.46 -29.08
CA ASN A 404 -0.87 -2.51 -28.00
C ASN A 404 -1.95 -1.49 -28.33
N ILE A 405 -2.03 -1.06 -29.60
CA ILE A 405 -2.94 0.00 -30.07
C ILE A 405 -3.64 -0.49 -31.33
N LYS A 406 -4.93 -0.26 -31.43
CA LYS A 406 -5.73 -0.67 -32.60
C LYS A 406 -5.20 -0.02 -33.88
N GLU A 407 -4.71 -0.86 -34.78
CA GLU A 407 -4.18 -0.41 -36.11
C GLU A 407 -5.21 0.45 -36.85
N GLY A 408 -4.73 1.53 -37.47
CA GLY A 408 -5.52 2.49 -38.24
C GLY A 408 -6.28 3.52 -37.39
N GLU A 409 -6.32 3.37 -36.06
CA GLU A 409 -7.01 4.31 -35.17
C GLU A 409 -6.05 5.32 -34.54
N GLN A 410 -6.59 6.43 -34.03
CA GLN A 410 -5.81 7.54 -33.49
C GLN A 410 -5.89 7.62 -31.97
N THR A 411 -4.72 7.81 -31.35
CA THR A 411 -4.56 8.13 -29.94
C THR A 411 -3.42 9.16 -29.73
N ALA A 412 -3.19 9.63 -28.51
CA ALA A 412 -2.11 10.60 -28.26
C ALA A 412 -0.72 10.00 -28.54
N THR A 413 0.21 10.80 -29.06
CA THR A 413 1.61 10.41 -29.27
C THR A 413 2.25 9.86 -27.99
N LEU A 414 1.84 10.35 -26.81
CA LEU A 414 2.29 9.86 -25.50
C LEU A 414 2.10 8.35 -25.32
N ASN A 415 1.14 7.74 -25.99
CA ASN A 415 0.81 6.33 -25.86
C ASN A 415 1.64 5.40 -26.76
N PHE A 416 2.53 5.94 -27.57
CA PHE A 416 3.40 5.20 -28.47
C PHE A 416 4.83 5.14 -27.96
N ASP A 417 5.60 4.20 -28.44
CA ASP A 417 7.04 4.08 -28.17
C ASP A 417 7.37 4.04 -26.67
N ARG A 418 6.55 3.32 -25.89
CA ARG A 418 6.69 3.19 -24.44
C ARG A 418 7.21 1.81 -24.04
N GLU A 419 7.82 1.73 -22.87
CA GLU A 419 8.24 0.47 -22.27
C GLU A 419 7.06 -0.48 -22.00
N VAL A 420 7.34 -1.77 -21.91
CA VAL A 420 6.30 -2.80 -21.77
C VAL A 420 5.46 -2.62 -20.49
N ARG A 421 6.04 -2.11 -19.41
CA ARG A 421 5.30 -1.84 -18.16
C ARG A 421 4.21 -0.78 -18.33
N PHE A 422 4.37 0.18 -19.25
CA PHE A 422 3.32 1.14 -19.59
C PHE A 422 2.06 0.42 -20.06
N TYR A 423 2.18 -0.47 -21.04
CA TYR A 423 1.05 -1.22 -21.61
C TYR A 423 0.52 -2.31 -20.66
N ALA A 424 1.34 -2.81 -19.74
CA ALA A 424 0.92 -3.77 -18.73
C ALA A 424 0.12 -3.11 -17.59
N ASN A 425 0.49 -1.88 -17.21
CA ASN A 425 -0.13 -1.16 -16.09
C ASN A 425 -1.37 -0.37 -16.52
N LEU A 426 -1.30 0.30 -17.67
CA LEU A 426 -2.28 1.29 -18.11
C LEU A 426 -3.05 0.80 -19.33
N SER A 427 -4.30 1.23 -19.40
CA SER A 427 -5.09 1.19 -20.60
C SER A 427 -5.69 2.57 -20.88
N PHE A 428 -5.96 2.85 -22.16
CA PHE A 428 -6.39 4.15 -22.67
C PHE A 428 -7.26 3.98 -23.93
N ASP A 429 -7.79 5.05 -24.44
CA ASP A 429 -8.60 5.03 -25.66
C ASP A 429 -7.81 4.46 -26.86
N ARG A 430 -8.36 3.43 -27.52
CA ARG A 430 -7.75 2.63 -28.62
C ARG A 430 -6.66 1.64 -28.21
N ASN A 431 -6.38 1.49 -26.90
CA ASN A 431 -5.51 0.43 -26.41
C ASN A 431 -6.16 -0.94 -26.55
N LEU A 432 -5.33 -1.97 -26.66
CA LEU A 432 -5.75 -3.37 -26.67
C LEU A 432 -5.68 -3.96 -25.26
N TRP A 433 -6.68 -4.78 -24.94
CA TRP A 433 -6.78 -5.43 -23.62
C TRP A 433 -6.89 -6.95 -23.79
N TYR A 434 -5.83 -7.66 -23.42
CA TYR A 434 -5.76 -9.13 -23.41
C TYR A 434 -6.39 -9.72 -22.12
N GLY A 435 -7.07 -10.86 -22.29
CA GLY A 435 -7.77 -11.56 -21.20
C GLY A 435 -9.26 -11.23 -21.16
N ILE A 436 -9.91 -11.57 -20.05
CA ILE A 436 -11.35 -11.42 -19.83
C ILE A 436 -12.15 -12.07 -20.98
N GLY A 437 -11.85 -13.36 -21.22
CA GLY A 437 -12.49 -14.17 -22.25
C GLY A 437 -11.83 -14.13 -23.65
N LYS A 438 -10.80 -13.30 -23.85
CA LYS A 438 -10.02 -13.25 -25.10
C LYS A 438 -8.54 -13.55 -24.83
N TYR A 439 -8.07 -14.69 -25.34
CA TYR A 439 -6.74 -15.23 -25.08
C TYR A 439 -5.88 -15.40 -26.35
N ASP A 440 -6.23 -14.66 -27.41
CA ASP A 440 -5.49 -14.56 -28.67
C ASP A 440 -5.00 -13.14 -28.88
N MET A 441 -3.70 -12.94 -29.13
CA MET A 441 -3.12 -11.62 -29.40
C MET A 441 -3.70 -10.92 -30.63
N GLU A 442 -4.25 -11.68 -31.60
CA GLU A 442 -4.89 -11.11 -32.79
C GLU A 442 -6.38 -10.78 -32.53
N ASP A 443 -6.97 -11.28 -31.41
CA ASP A 443 -8.36 -10.97 -31.02
C ASP A 443 -8.41 -10.45 -29.58
N GLN A 444 -7.98 -9.23 -29.36
CA GLN A 444 -8.05 -8.53 -28.06
C GLN A 444 -9.25 -7.57 -28.02
N TRP A 445 -9.68 -7.19 -26.82
CA TRP A 445 -10.66 -6.11 -26.64
C TRP A 445 -10.04 -4.77 -27.03
N VAL A 446 -10.79 -3.94 -27.76
CA VAL A 446 -10.39 -2.56 -28.09
C VAL A 446 -11.08 -1.61 -27.10
N ILE A 447 -10.33 -0.88 -26.31
CA ILE A 447 -10.88 0.10 -25.38
C ILE A 447 -11.34 1.34 -26.17
N ARG A 448 -12.60 1.72 -25.98
CA ARG A 448 -13.26 2.84 -26.61
C ARG A 448 -13.80 3.78 -25.55
N ALA A 449 -13.06 4.87 -25.27
CA ALA A 449 -13.23 5.68 -24.07
C ALA A 449 -13.83 7.07 -24.31
N ARG A 450 -14.21 7.40 -25.54
CA ARG A 450 -14.83 8.70 -25.85
C ARG A 450 -16.33 8.68 -25.51
N VAL A 451 -16.94 9.85 -25.35
CA VAL A 451 -18.38 9.95 -25.09
C VAL A 451 -19.19 9.20 -26.14
N GLY A 452 -20.16 8.40 -25.70
CA GLY A 452 -20.98 7.55 -26.57
C GLY A 452 -20.38 6.17 -26.83
N GLU A 453 -19.14 5.91 -26.49
CA GLU A 453 -18.46 4.63 -26.61
C GLU A 453 -18.55 3.79 -25.30
N PRO A 454 -18.30 2.47 -25.34
CA PRO A 454 -18.49 1.57 -24.19
C PRO A 454 -17.77 1.99 -22.90
N ALA A 455 -16.50 2.35 -22.96
CA ALA A 455 -15.73 2.81 -21.81
C ALA A 455 -15.75 4.34 -21.59
N GLY A 456 -16.51 5.05 -22.42
CA GLY A 456 -16.69 6.51 -22.32
C GLY A 456 -17.52 6.91 -21.12
N LYS A 457 -17.47 8.19 -20.79
CA LYS A 457 -18.28 8.74 -19.70
C LYS A 457 -19.78 8.56 -19.97
N ARG A 458 -20.43 7.93 -19.00
CA ARG A 458 -21.87 7.74 -18.96
C ARG A 458 -22.39 8.12 -17.57
N GLY A 459 -23.18 9.16 -17.48
CA GLY A 459 -23.68 9.65 -16.21
C GLY A 459 -22.62 10.33 -15.33
N MET A 460 -22.87 10.38 -14.02
CA MET A 460 -22.12 11.24 -13.10
C MET A 460 -21.17 10.49 -12.16
N SER A 461 -21.22 9.16 -12.09
CA SER A 461 -20.50 8.41 -11.03
C SER A 461 -19.63 7.26 -11.52
N LEU A 462 -19.90 6.66 -12.66
CA LEU A 462 -19.17 5.48 -13.16
C LEU A 462 -18.41 5.84 -14.44
N TYR A 463 -17.22 6.41 -14.31
CA TYR A 463 -16.37 6.77 -15.43
C TYR A 463 -14.91 6.98 -14.98
N SER A 464 -13.97 6.84 -15.89
CA SER A 464 -12.58 7.26 -15.64
C SER A 464 -12.49 8.78 -15.64
N ALA A 465 -12.07 9.37 -14.54
CA ALA A 465 -11.92 10.82 -14.42
C ALA A 465 -10.78 11.39 -15.28
N THR A 466 -9.87 10.55 -15.76
CA THR A 466 -8.65 10.95 -16.46
C THR A 466 -8.55 10.47 -17.90
N GLY A 467 -9.38 9.49 -18.30
CA GLY A 467 -9.32 8.81 -19.60
C GLY A 467 -8.31 7.66 -19.66
N TYR A 468 -7.60 7.36 -18.56
CA TYR A 468 -6.81 6.14 -18.39
C TYR A 468 -7.52 5.15 -17.48
N PHE A 469 -7.16 3.86 -17.59
CA PHE A 469 -7.67 2.75 -16.79
C PHE A 469 -6.51 1.93 -16.25
N CYS A 470 -6.69 1.30 -15.09
CA CYS A 470 -5.66 0.46 -14.49
C CYS A 470 -5.80 -1.00 -14.95
N LYS A 471 -4.91 -1.45 -15.84
CA LYS A 471 -4.92 -2.82 -16.38
C LYS A 471 -4.26 -3.82 -15.43
N LYS A 472 -3.21 -3.42 -14.72
CA LYS A 472 -2.38 -4.27 -13.85
C LYS A 472 -3.18 -5.00 -12.77
N LEU A 473 -4.18 -4.34 -12.19
CA LEU A 473 -4.95 -4.88 -11.07
C LEU A 473 -6.05 -5.85 -11.47
N ALA A 474 -6.40 -5.94 -12.77
CA ALA A 474 -7.41 -6.86 -13.25
C ALA A 474 -6.80 -8.21 -13.63
N ASN A 475 -7.23 -9.30 -12.98
CA ASN A 475 -6.82 -10.65 -13.36
C ASN A 475 -7.31 -10.94 -14.78
N TYR A 476 -6.42 -11.44 -15.64
CA TYR A 476 -6.73 -11.71 -17.04
C TYR A 476 -7.74 -12.85 -17.24
N GLN A 477 -7.90 -13.72 -16.25
CA GLN A 477 -8.84 -14.84 -16.26
C GLN A 477 -10.26 -14.46 -15.82
N ASN A 478 -10.50 -13.21 -15.42
CA ASN A 478 -11.86 -12.73 -15.19
C ASN A 478 -12.74 -12.95 -16.42
N ASN A 479 -14.04 -12.99 -16.25
CA ASN A 479 -14.98 -13.16 -17.37
C ASN A 479 -16.18 -12.21 -17.24
N LEU A 480 -16.76 -11.83 -18.37
CA LEU A 480 -17.97 -10.99 -18.46
C LEU A 480 -19.09 -11.79 -19.13
N LEU A 481 -20.24 -11.85 -18.49
CA LEU A 481 -21.43 -12.49 -19.03
C LEU A 481 -22.32 -11.43 -19.68
N GLU A 482 -22.69 -11.67 -20.94
CA GLU A 482 -23.59 -10.81 -21.71
C GLU A 482 -24.99 -10.84 -21.12
N GLY A 483 -25.66 -9.68 -21.09
CA GLY A 483 -27.05 -9.57 -20.63
C GLY A 483 -27.30 -9.77 -19.14
N ASN A 484 -26.25 -9.85 -18.33
CA ASN A 484 -26.34 -10.04 -16.88
C ASN A 484 -25.74 -8.83 -16.13
N ALA A 485 -26.55 -8.09 -15.40
CA ALA A 485 -26.09 -6.93 -14.62
C ALA A 485 -25.03 -7.28 -13.59
N ALA A 486 -25.10 -8.48 -12.98
CA ALA A 486 -24.10 -9.00 -12.03
C ALA A 486 -23.06 -9.92 -12.69
N GLY A 487 -22.96 -9.89 -14.02
CA GLY A 487 -22.22 -10.86 -14.82
C GLY A 487 -20.71 -10.66 -14.91
N TYR A 488 -20.07 -9.97 -13.96
CA TYR A 488 -18.61 -9.92 -13.89
C TYR A 488 -18.10 -11.01 -12.93
N ILE A 489 -17.58 -12.09 -13.51
CA ILE A 489 -16.98 -13.20 -12.77
C ILE A 489 -15.53 -12.82 -12.50
N ILE A 490 -15.22 -12.64 -11.22
CA ILE A 490 -13.91 -12.20 -10.76
C ILE A 490 -13.12 -13.38 -10.23
N VAL A 491 -11.86 -13.45 -10.63
CA VAL A 491 -10.85 -14.34 -10.05
C VAL A 491 -10.08 -13.54 -9.01
N ASP A 492 -10.42 -13.74 -7.74
CA ASP A 492 -9.73 -13.08 -6.63
C ASP A 492 -8.30 -13.59 -6.50
N TYR A 493 -7.42 -12.72 -6.03
CA TYR A 493 -6.03 -13.05 -5.75
C TYR A 493 -5.58 -12.51 -4.39
N PRO A 494 -4.63 -13.18 -3.72
CA PRO A 494 -4.02 -12.67 -2.50
C PRO A 494 -3.24 -11.39 -2.81
N TRP A 495 -3.54 -10.30 -2.09
CA TRP A 495 -2.88 -9.02 -2.36
C TRP A 495 -1.41 -9.04 -1.92
N PRO A 496 -0.45 -8.71 -2.79
CA PRO A 496 0.97 -8.66 -2.44
C PRO A 496 1.24 -7.43 -1.56
N VAL A 497 1.54 -7.67 -0.29
CA VAL A 497 1.97 -6.62 0.66
C VAL A 497 3.45 -6.31 0.47
N ILE A 498 4.25 -7.35 0.22
CA ILE A 498 5.66 -7.24 -0.14
C ILE A 498 5.97 -8.26 -1.21
N ARG A 499 6.61 -7.83 -2.30
CA ARG A 499 7.13 -8.70 -3.34
C ARG A 499 8.64 -8.46 -3.58
N LEU A 500 9.31 -9.44 -4.16
CA LEU A 500 10.77 -9.46 -4.26
C LEU A 500 11.34 -8.28 -5.06
N ALA A 501 10.64 -7.81 -6.09
CA ALA A 501 11.06 -6.62 -6.84
C ALA A 501 11.13 -5.35 -5.96
N ASP A 502 10.18 -5.18 -5.01
CA ASP A 502 10.25 -4.07 -4.04
C ASP A 502 11.53 -4.17 -3.22
N LEU A 503 11.86 -5.37 -2.70
CA LEU A 503 13.04 -5.59 -1.88
C LEU A 503 14.35 -5.37 -2.66
N TYR A 504 14.42 -5.79 -3.94
CA TYR A 504 15.58 -5.56 -4.81
C TYR A 504 15.82 -4.07 -5.05
N LEU A 505 14.77 -3.32 -5.34
CA LEU A 505 14.86 -1.88 -5.56
C LEU A 505 15.17 -1.11 -4.26
N LEU A 506 14.67 -1.57 -3.09
CA LEU A 506 15.08 -1.01 -1.79
C LEU A 506 16.56 -1.26 -1.51
N TYR A 507 17.07 -2.44 -1.85
CA TYR A 507 18.50 -2.73 -1.66
C TYR A 507 19.38 -1.89 -2.58
N SER A 508 18.98 -1.72 -3.85
CA SER A 508 19.67 -0.80 -4.77
C SER A 508 19.69 0.64 -4.22
N GLU A 509 18.56 1.13 -3.68
CA GLU A 509 18.46 2.45 -3.07
C GLU A 509 19.40 2.58 -1.87
N THR A 510 19.35 1.63 -0.92
CA THR A 510 20.15 1.70 0.30
C THR A 510 21.65 1.65 0.03
N LEU A 511 22.09 0.86 -0.95
CA LEU A 511 23.48 0.80 -1.38
C LEU A 511 23.92 2.13 -2.00
N ASN A 512 23.09 2.72 -2.87
CA ASN A 512 23.42 4.02 -3.45
C ASN A 512 23.49 5.12 -2.40
N GLU A 513 22.55 5.14 -1.44
CA GLU A 513 22.54 6.14 -0.37
C GLU A 513 23.73 6.00 0.60
N ALA A 514 24.15 4.77 0.91
CA ALA A 514 25.25 4.51 1.81
C ALA A 514 26.62 4.68 1.17
N TYR A 515 26.78 4.24 -0.09
CA TYR A 515 28.11 4.05 -0.68
C TYR A 515 28.28 4.70 -2.06
N GLY A 516 27.21 5.22 -2.68
CA GLY A 516 27.22 5.74 -4.04
C GLY A 516 27.15 4.64 -5.12
N PRO A 517 27.27 5.04 -6.41
CA PRO A 517 27.17 4.11 -7.53
C PRO A 517 28.21 3.00 -7.48
N SER A 518 27.78 1.76 -7.74
CA SER A 518 28.66 0.59 -7.79
C SER A 518 27.99 -0.53 -8.60
N SER A 519 28.76 -1.53 -9.01
CA SER A 519 28.24 -2.70 -9.72
C SER A 519 27.16 -3.44 -8.93
N GLU A 520 27.25 -3.43 -7.60
CA GLU A 520 26.24 -4.06 -6.75
C GLU A 520 24.91 -3.27 -6.75
N VAL A 521 24.95 -1.92 -6.81
CA VAL A 521 23.75 -1.09 -6.95
C VAL A 521 23.04 -1.40 -8.25
N TYR A 522 23.77 -1.40 -9.39
CA TYR A 522 23.18 -1.67 -10.70
C TYR A 522 22.61 -3.06 -10.80
N LYS A 523 23.28 -4.08 -10.27
CA LYS A 523 22.81 -5.46 -10.30
C LYS A 523 21.35 -5.61 -9.87
N TRP A 524 20.93 -4.97 -8.79
CA TRP A 524 19.59 -5.17 -8.22
C TRP A 524 18.52 -4.44 -8.99
N ILE A 525 18.76 -3.24 -9.46
CA ILE A 525 17.82 -2.52 -10.33
C ILE A 525 17.75 -3.19 -11.70
N ASP A 526 18.85 -3.67 -12.25
CA ASP A 526 18.92 -4.30 -13.57
C ASP A 526 18.18 -5.63 -13.63
N LEU A 527 18.14 -6.41 -12.55
CA LEU A 527 17.29 -7.62 -12.47
C LEU A 527 15.81 -7.31 -12.68
N VAL A 528 15.31 -6.19 -12.15
CA VAL A 528 13.93 -5.76 -12.32
C VAL A 528 13.70 -5.26 -13.74
N ARG A 529 14.65 -4.50 -14.30
CA ARG A 529 14.62 -3.99 -15.66
C ARG A 529 14.67 -5.13 -16.70
N GLU A 530 15.54 -6.11 -16.51
CA GLU A 530 15.62 -7.32 -17.35
C GLU A 530 14.27 -8.05 -17.43
N ARG A 531 13.60 -8.25 -16.27
CA ARG A 531 12.28 -8.87 -16.25
C ARG A 531 11.25 -8.06 -17.05
N ALA A 532 11.39 -6.73 -17.11
CA ALA A 532 10.56 -5.83 -17.90
C ALA A 532 10.99 -5.71 -19.37
N GLY A 533 12.01 -6.47 -19.80
CA GLY A 533 12.52 -6.44 -21.19
C GLY A 533 13.36 -5.21 -21.52
N LEU A 534 13.91 -4.52 -20.52
CA LEU A 534 14.77 -3.34 -20.70
C LEU A 534 16.24 -3.68 -20.59
N GLU A 535 17.08 -2.90 -21.29
CA GLU A 535 18.53 -2.92 -21.07
C GLU A 535 18.87 -2.42 -19.65
N ASP A 536 20.08 -2.76 -19.19
CA ASP A 536 20.61 -2.25 -17.93
C ASP A 536 20.68 -0.71 -17.90
N VAL A 537 20.73 -0.16 -16.70
CA VAL A 537 20.69 1.30 -16.48
C VAL A 537 21.80 2.01 -17.22
N GLN A 538 23.05 1.54 -17.09
CA GLN A 538 24.21 2.23 -17.66
C GLN A 538 24.17 2.27 -19.18
N ASN A 539 23.82 1.15 -19.83
CA ASN A 539 23.69 1.06 -21.29
C ASN A 539 22.52 1.89 -21.81
N SER A 540 21.34 1.84 -21.13
CA SER A 540 20.17 2.63 -21.54
C SER A 540 20.49 4.13 -21.57
N TRP A 541 21.05 4.69 -20.51
CA TRP A 541 21.39 6.13 -20.49
C TRP A 541 22.51 6.50 -21.45
N LYS A 542 23.56 5.68 -21.53
CA LYS A 542 24.69 5.92 -22.44
C LYS A 542 24.25 5.97 -23.92
N LYS A 543 23.34 5.07 -24.32
CA LYS A 543 22.89 4.94 -25.71
C LYS A 543 21.81 5.99 -26.06
N TYR A 544 20.81 6.12 -25.21
CA TYR A 544 19.54 6.74 -25.58
C TYR A 544 19.24 8.06 -24.89
N ALA A 545 19.92 8.40 -23.80
CA ALA A 545 19.65 9.68 -23.14
C ALA A 545 20.27 10.85 -23.93
N ILE A 546 19.62 12.02 -23.82
CA ILE A 546 20.21 13.28 -24.33
C ILE A 546 21.61 13.48 -23.77
N PRO A 547 22.52 14.16 -24.50
CA PRO A 547 23.95 14.26 -24.11
C PRO A 547 24.18 14.72 -22.66
N SER A 548 23.38 15.65 -22.18
CA SER A 548 23.50 16.19 -20.80
C SER A 548 23.07 15.19 -19.70
N ARG A 549 22.48 14.06 -20.06
CA ARG A 549 21.99 13.04 -19.12
C ARG A 549 22.70 11.69 -19.23
N LYS A 550 23.59 11.51 -20.21
CA LYS A 550 24.29 10.22 -20.43
C LYS A 550 25.09 9.75 -19.23
N SER A 551 25.63 10.67 -18.42
CA SER A 551 26.37 10.37 -17.20
C SER A 551 25.51 10.37 -15.92
N LYS A 552 24.19 10.51 -16.04
CA LYS A 552 23.29 10.54 -14.89
C LYS A 552 23.42 9.32 -13.96
N PRO A 553 23.57 8.08 -14.47
CA PRO A 553 23.80 6.91 -13.63
C PRO A 553 25.10 6.96 -12.82
N ASP A 554 26.11 7.67 -13.28
CA ASP A 554 27.47 7.65 -12.70
C ASP A 554 27.60 8.50 -11.42
N THR A 555 26.56 9.23 -11.04
CA THR A 555 26.52 10.07 -9.84
C THR A 555 25.50 9.54 -8.83
N GLN A 556 25.78 9.71 -7.53
CA GLN A 556 24.87 9.27 -6.47
C GLN A 556 23.49 9.91 -6.59
N ASP A 557 23.43 11.22 -6.85
CA ASP A 557 22.17 11.95 -7.00
C ASP A 557 21.40 11.53 -8.25
N GLY A 558 22.08 11.39 -9.38
CA GLY A 558 21.46 10.96 -10.63
C GLY A 558 20.95 9.52 -10.54
N LEU A 559 21.72 8.63 -9.92
CA LEU A 559 21.31 7.23 -9.72
C LEU A 559 20.17 7.13 -8.70
N ARG A 560 20.15 7.99 -7.66
CA ARG A 560 19.00 8.13 -6.74
C ARG A 560 17.72 8.46 -7.51
N GLU A 561 17.74 9.43 -8.42
CA GLU A 561 16.57 9.79 -9.23
C GLU A 561 16.12 8.63 -10.11
N ILE A 562 17.06 7.88 -10.70
CA ILE A 562 16.77 6.71 -11.50
C ILE A 562 16.10 5.62 -10.66
N ILE A 563 16.70 5.26 -9.51
CA ILE A 563 16.16 4.22 -8.62
C ILE A 563 14.77 4.61 -8.10
N GLN A 564 14.58 5.86 -7.69
CA GLN A 564 13.28 6.34 -7.22
C GLN A 564 12.21 6.24 -8.33
N ARG A 565 12.55 6.63 -9.56
CA ARG A 565 11.63 6.52 -10.71
C ARG A 565 11.35 5.06 -11.06
N GLU A 566 12.38 4.20 -11.06
CA GLU A 566 12.23 2.75 -11.28
C GLU A 566 11.27 2.13 -10.27
N ARG A 567 11.40 2.50 -8.97
CA ARG A 567 10.48 2.05 -7.92
C ARG A 567 9.05 2.51 -8.18
N LEU A 568 8.85 3.78 -8.55
CA LEU A 568 7.52 4.31 -8.84
C LEU A 568 6.86 3.65 -10.05
N ILE A 569 7.65 3.27 -11.06
CA ILE A 569 7.17 2.56 -12.26
C ILE A 569 6.86 1.09 -11.93
N GLU A 570 7.80 0.39 -11.33
CA GLU A 570 7.68 -1.03 -11.02
C GLU A 570 6.51 -1.32 -10.08
N LEU A 571 6.35 -0.49 -9.04
CA LEU A 571 5.32 -0.61 -8.02
C LEU A 571 4.08 0.25 -8.31
N ALA A 572 3.96 0.79 -9.53
CA ALA A 572 2.82 1.60 -9.93
C ALA A 572 1.52 0.85 -9.74
N ASN A 573 0.52 1.54 -9.22
CA ASN A 573 -0.83 1.03 -8.96
C ASN A 573 -0.93 -0.03 -7.84
N GLU A 574 0.11 -0.18 -7.00
CA GLU A 574 0.13 -1.13 -5.88
C GLU A 574 0.00 -0.45 -4.50
N GLY A 575 -0.20 0.87 -4.45
CA GLY A 575 -0.33 1.62 -3.20
C GLY A 575 0.99 2.00 -2.53
N HIS A 576 2.11 1.89 -3.23
CA HIS A 576 3.44 2.27 -2.71
C HIS A 576 3.73 3.76 -2.82
N ARG A 577 3.27 4.42 -3.89
CA ARG A 577 3.63 5.79 -4.28
C ARG A 577 3.45 6.81 -3.15
N TYR A 578 2.34 6.77 -2.42
CA TYR A 578 2.05 7.66 -1.31
C TYR A 578 3.14 7.62 -0.23
N TRP A 579 3.58 6.42 0.16
CA TRP A 579 4.58 6.20 1.19
C TRP A 579 5.98 6.56 0.72
N GLU A 580 6.34 6.20 -0.50
CA GLU A 580 7.64 6.46 -1.10
C GLU A 580 7.92 7.97 -1.22
N ILE A 581 7.00 8.72 -1.81
CA ILE A 581 7.14 10.17 -2.01
C ILE A 581 7.22 10.91 -0.67
N ARG A 582 6.48 10.45 0.36
CA ARG A 582 6.56 11.02 1.71
C ARG A 582 7.90 10.73 2.38
N ARG A 583 8.36 9.46 2.42
CA ARG A 583 9.64 9.12 3.07
C ARG A 583 10.84 9.81 2.40
N TRP A 584 10.81 10.01 1.09
CA TRP A 584 11.81 10.81 0.37
C TRP A 584 11.71 12.32 0.64
N LYS A 585 10.69 12.76 1.35
CA LYS A 585 10.38 14.18 1.63
C LYS A 585 10.13 15.00 0.35
N LYS A 586 9.64 14.34 -0.71
CA LYS A 586 9.32 14.97 -2.01
C LYS A 586 7.84 15.33 -2.17
N ALA A 587 6.97 14.98 -1.21
CA ALA A 587 5.53 15.16 -1.34
C ALA A 587 5.13 16.64 -1.52
N LYS A 588 5.78 17.55 -0.82
CA LYS A 588 5.54 18.99 -1.01
C LYS A 588 5.94 19.46 -2.41
N GLU A 589 7.06 19.01 -2.94
CA GLU A 589 7.51 19.35 -4.29
C GLU A 589 6.61 18.76 -5.37
N MET A 590 6.20 17.50 -5.21
CA MET A 590 5.48 16.76 -6.25
C MET A 590 3.97 17.01 -6.24
N TRP A 591 3.38 17.36 -5.09
CA TRP A 591 1.92 17.48 -4.96
C TRP A 591 1.43 18.90 -4.69
N HIS A 592 2.16 19.72 -3.91
CA HIS A 592 1.65 21.05 -3.55
C HIS A 592 1.55 21.98 -4.76
N ASN A 593 0.34 22.44 -5.07
CA ASN A 593 0.04 23.26 -6.25
C ASN A 593 0.47 22.63 -7.60
N ARG A 594 0.63 21.30 -7.67
CA ARG A 594 0.90 20.59 -8.90
C ARG A 594 -0.40 20.02 -9.46
N PRO A 595 -0.87 20.48 -10.63
CA PRO A 595 -2.12 20.01 -11.17
C PRO A 595 -2.02 18.52 -11.55
N ILE A 596 -3.03 17.76 -11.15
CA ILE A 596 -3.26 16.40 -11.62
C ILE A 596 -4.04 16.50 -12.92
N LEU A 597 -3.51 15.87 -13.97
CA LEU A 597 -3.95 16.04 -15.34
C LEU A 597 -4.68 14.81 -15.87
N GLY A 598 -5.59 15.01 -16.82
CA GLY A 598 -6.27 13.98 -17.58
C GLY A 598 -6.70 14.51 -18.95
N TRP A 599 -7.38 13.67 -19.71
CA TRP A 599 -7.97 14.04 -21.00
C TRP A 599 -9.34 14.70 -20.84
N ASP A 600 -9.83 15.38 -21.87
CA ASP A 600 -11.18 15.95 -21.90
C ASP A 600 -12.22 14.85 -22.20
N ILE A 601 -12.55 14.09 -21.18
CA ILE A 601 -13.45 12.93 -21.23
C ILE A 601 -14.91 13.28 -21.58
N GLU A 602 -15.25 14.55 -21.73
CA GLU A 602 -16.58 15.02 -22.12
C GLU A 602 -16.77 15.04 -23.65
N GLN A 603 -15.79 14.59 -24.41
CA GLN A 603 -15.75 14.72 -25.87
C GLN A 603 -15.95 13.38 -26.57
N SER A 604 -16.64 13.42 -27.73
CA SER A 604 -16.86 12.26 -28.62
C SER A 604 -15.80 12.13 -29.70
N GLU A 605 -15.22 13.26 -30.14
CA GLU A 605 -14.24 13.30 -31.20
C GLU A 605 -12.80 13.24 -30.67
N ALA A 606 -11.89 12.67 -31.47
CA ALA A 606 -10.50 12.44 -31.07
C ALA A 606 -9.78 13.74 -30.66
N GLU A 607 -9.80 14.74 -31.54
CA GLU A 607 -9.05 15.98 -31.37
C GLU A 607 -9.44 16.74 -30.08
N PRO A 608 -10.73 16.96 -29.75
CA PRO A 608 -11.09 17.58 -28.48
C PRO A 608 -10.91 16.65 -27.27
N TYR A 609 -11.05 15.31 -27.43
CA TYR A 609 -10.85 14.36 -26.33
C TYR A 609 -9.41 14.40 -25.79
N TYR A 610 -8.42 14.52 -26.65
CA TYR A 610 -7.00 14.55 -26.25
C TYR A 610 -6.51 15.94 -25.83
N ARG A 611 -7.41 16.86 -25.47
CA ARG A 611 -7.04 18.10 -24.78
C ARG A 611 -6.78 17.81 -23.30
N VAL A 612 -5.67 18.34 -22.81
CA VAL A 612 -5.29 18.19 -21.39
C VAL A 612 -6.21 19.04 -20.51
N LYS A 613 -6.75 18.42 -19.47
CA LYS A 613 -7.57 19.07 -18.44
C LYS A 613 -6.92 18.89 -17.07
N THR A 614 -7.01 19.93 -16.25
CA THR A 614 -6.72 19.81 -14.82
C THR A 614 -7.91 19.17 -14.12
N ILE A 615 -7.70 18.01 -13.52
CA ILE A 615 -8.70 17.27 -12.75
C ILE A 615 -8.80 17.84 -11.34
N PHE A 616 -7.64 18.03 -10.71
CA PHE A 616 -7.52 18.55 -9.35
C PHE A 616 -6.14 19.18 -9.13
N THR A 617 -6.06 20.13 -8.20
CA THR A 617 -4.78 20.70 -7.75
C THR A 617 -4.65 20.50 -6.24
N PRO A 618 -3.85 19.50 -5.80
CA PRO A 618 -3.72 19.19 -4.39
C PRO A 618 -2.96 20.26 -3.61
N GLN A 619 -3.29 20.34 -2.32
CA GLN A 619 -2.59 21.17 -1.34
C GLN A 619 -1.86 20.25 -0.36
N PHE A 620 -0.54 20.28 -0.37
CA PHE A 620 0.28 19.49 0.55
C PHE A 620 1.32 20.38 1.22
N THR A 621 1.23 20.52 2.52
CA THR A 621 2.15 21.34 3.32
C THR A 621 2.90 20.46 4.33
N THR A 622 3.82 21.04 5.11
CA THR A 622 4.61 20.28 6.10
C THR A 622 3.74 19.51 7.10
N LYS A 623 2.58 20.06 7.49
CA LYS A 623 1.66 19.34 8.41
C LYS A 623 1.15 18.01 7.85
N ASN A 624 1.02 17.88 6.52
CA ASN A 624 0.45 16.71 5.87
C ASN A 624 1.41 15.48 5.80
N TYR A 625 2.67 15.65 6.20
CA TYR A 625 3.58 14.51 6.35
C TYR A 625 3.16 13.58 7.48
N PHE A 626 2.59 14.12 8.56
CA PHE A 626 2.05 13.33 9.66
C PHE A 626 0.60 13.68 9.91
N TRP A 627 -0.19 12.71 10.33
CA TRP A 627 -1.61 12.86 10.56
C TRP A 627 -1.89 13.49 11.93
N PRO A 628 -3.04 14.19 12.09
CA PRO A 628 -3.39 14.78 13.37
C PRO A 628 -3.77 13.70 14.38
N ILE A 629 -3.41 13.95 15.64
CA ILE A 629 -4.01 13.28 16.79
C ILE A 629 -5.33 13.99 17.07
N LYS A 630 -6.37 13.23 17.42
CA LYS A 630 -7.69 13.78 17.68
C LYS A 630 -7.64 14.72 18.90
N GLU A 631 -8.27 15.88 18.81
CA GLU A 631 -8.29 16.88 19.87
C GLU A 631 -8.80 16.33 21.22
N TYR A 632 -9.78 15.42 21.16
CA TYR A 632 -10.28 14.74 22.35
C TYR A 632 -9.17 13.95 23.07
N ASP A 633 -8.33 13.20 22.35
CA ASP A 633 -7.27 12.40 22.94
C ASP A 633 -6.21 13.29 23.62
N LEU A 634 -5.92 14.45 23.04
CA LEU A 634 -5.02 15.45 23.64
C LEU A 634 -5.62 16.05 24.91
N SER A 635 -6.95 16.28 24.94
CA SER A 635 -7.63 16.83 26.10
C SER A 635 -7.65 15.85 27.29
N VAL A 636 -7.70 14.57 27.03
CA VAL A 636 -7.70 13.49 28.04
C VAL A 636 -6.29 13.15 28.50
N ASN A 637 -5.31 13.26 27.61
CA ASN A 637 -3.90 12.98 27.92
C ASN A 637 -3.02 14.21 27.60
N PRO A 638 -2.76 15.10 28.56
CA PRO A 638 -1.96 16.31 28.38
C PRO A 638 -0.47 16.04 28.12
N ASN A 639 -0.02 14.78 28.23
CA ASN A 639 1.35 14.37 27.87
C ASN A 639 1.50 14.06 26.37
N LEU A 640 0.42 14.15 25.59
CA LEU A 640 0.46 14.01 24.13
C LEU A 640 0.57 15.39 23.48
N ASP A 641 1.54 15.53 22.58
CA ASP A 641 1.73 16.74 21.78
C ASP A 641 1.10 16.54 20.39
N GLN A 642 0.49 17.60 19.85
CA GLN A 642 -0.01 17.57 18.47
C GLN A 642 1.14 17.62 17.46
N ASN A 643 0.95 17.00 16.30
CA ASN A 643 1.88 17.17 15.18
C ASN A 643 1.90 18.62 14.68
N PRO A 644 3.09 19.17 14.36
CA PRO A 644 3.22 20.58 13.97
C PRO A 644 2.34 20.95 12.78
N GLY A 645 1.58 22.04 12.95
CA GLY A 645 0.68 22.59 11.93
C GLY A 645 -0.77 22.11 12.00
N TRP A 646 -1.08 21.19 12.92
CA TRP A 646 -2.43 20.76 13.24
C TRP A 646 -3.03 21.47 14.45
#